data_1e8339743caf7885daedfd27bfadc7b7
#
_entry.id   1e8339743caf7885daedfd27bfadc7b7
#
_cell.length_a   1.000
_cell.length_b   1.000
_cell.length_c   1.000
_cell.angle_alpha   90.00
_cell.angle_beta   90.00
_cell.angle_gamma   90.00
#
_symmetry.space_group_name_H-M   'P 1'
#
loop_
_entity.id
_entity.type
_entity.pdbx_description
1 polymer ?
#
loop_
_entity_poly.entity_id
_entity_poly.type
_entity_poly.pdbx_seq_one_letter_code
_entity_poly.pdbx_strand_id
1 'polypeptide(L)'
;MSDYIHHRGSEWRKWDLHAHTPLDTEWISRPPLRTESERKLFAEQYVKTATTAGLAVIAITDHNFCSNRDELLIPYVQQAATPLGLTVLPGFEVAVSDCGGTHVLVIFSELSSLDIIDEVMSQLFPPGTARFQGKEVLPSARGIEELHEILRQSGLSYLIAFAHADRENGALDQRGGALRSRLWKQPFVRIAQLSKPPSECTGFVASVVNGTSSHYSRDIAYVIASDCRSLEPGTPAQERYSLGERCTWIKADPTFEGLRQIVFEPNDRTCFQEHKPEEKPPFLTIDQVRFLDSSGKFQRDPIPLNPNLVTIIGGKSTGKSILLSCIARAIDAEQAEAATEIAKTNLYDLGTLDFEVMWSNGDVDRLSENEVRHRVTFLPQMYIHRLVEQENRPSLSESLLSFLRQNGTFEARYRKLINERDAVMTELATEISNFFSLLSSWRDVVTKSKELGDKSSIEAELNRIAEKSEELRKASGFTDEETEQYRKIQQSLLSANAGFRTAQRVEASMRTVVAEVPAVIQDTLAKIDDVVAEATDFHGLEETETQQLRSHVVKLKQAIEAANAIFAEDTSKRIVKLTDGTKAASKAVEAFNSALKPFLDKIANQKELREHQESTKQLSSVLEGINGYEKEKTQIEQKYGASVEAVERLVSDRFATQERLIELFNEPTYTNLGDDIVISADMMFEKDRFESDFLGCFDLRHSASWLGSHFRDNSIAWHPEEHVKIITSALRKLIEMPEDKLRLRAGQKLRNAVDLLLRDYLSHSFSVKQTGEDIFRMSPGKQGLILLEIFLHLSNSAYPVLIDQPEDNIDNRTIYSHLVRYIRRRKVDRQIIMVTHNPNLVLGADAEQVIVANQDGEGKGENAEYRFEYVSGGIECSFTNSQAGSLLQSKGIREHVCHVLEGGEDAFRKREEKYCLT
;
A
#
# COMPACT_ATOMS: atom_id res chain seq x y z
N MET A 1 -17.79 37.66 16.37
CA MET A 1 -16.41 37.12 16.50
C MET A 1 -16.29 35.64 16.17
N SER A 2 -17.41 34.85 16.16
CA SER A 2 -17.39 33.44 15.72
C SER A 2 -17.15 33.25 14.20
N ASP A 3 -17.30 34.30 13.41
CA ASP A 3 -17.26 34.26 11.94
C ASP A 3 -15.83 34.31 11.36
N TYR A 4 -14.81 34.41 12.21
CA TYR A 4 -13.39 34.53 11.78
C TYR A 4 -12.56 33.26 12.00
N ILE A 5 -13.15 32.18 12.46
CA ILE A 5 -12.41 30.93 12.62
C ILE A 5 -12.47 30.13 11.32
N HIS A 6 -11.34 30.02 10.62
CA HIS A 6 -11.20 29.11 9.50
C HIS A 6 -10.92 27.71 10.02
N HIS A 7 -11.95 26.92 10.22
CA HIS A 7 -11.87 25.61 10.86
C HIS A 7 -10.91 24.61 10.18
N ARG A 8 -10.64 24.79 8.86
CA ARG A 8 -9.62 23.99 8.14
C ARG A 8 -8.21 24.51 8.32
N GLY A 9 -8.03 25.67 8.96
CA GLY A 9 -6.73 26.31 9.14
C GLY A 9 -6.11 26.81 7.84
N SER A 10 -4.79 26.74 7.79
CA SER A 10 -4.01 27.30 6.68
C SER A 10 -4.25 26.49 5.39
N GLU A 11 -4.83 27.14 4.39
CA GLU A 11 -5.02 26.60 3.04
C GLU A 11 -4.37 27.51 1.99
N TRP A 12 -4.00 26.96 0.86
CA TRP A 12 -3.51 27.74 -0.27
C TRP A 12 -4.60 28.64 -0.83
N ARG A 13 -4.35 29.99 -0.78
CA ARG A 13 -5.24 31.03 -1.29
C ARG A 13 -4.43 32.03 -2.10
N LYS A 14 -5.09 32.71 -3.06
CA LYS A 14 -4.47 33.76 -3.86
C LYS A 14 -4.51 35.09 -3.12
N TRP A 15 -3.36 35.77 -3.03
CA TRP A 15 -3.19 37.04 -2.36
C TRP A 15 -2.58 38.06 -3.31
N ASP A 16 -3.14 39.27 -3.33
CA ASP A 16 -2.57 40.44 -4.00
C ASP A 16 -2.22 41.50 -2.96
N LEU A 17 -0.91 41.60 -2.63
CA LEU A 17 -0.44 42.40 -1.52
C LEU A 17 0.02 43.83 -1.92
N HIS A 18 -0.18 44.22 -3.17
CA HIS A 18 0.16 45.52 -3.68
C HIS A 18 -0.89 45.94 -4.72
N ALA A 19 -1.86 46.67 -4.26
CA ALA A 19 -2.97 47.14 -5.09
C ALA A 19 -3.32 48.61 -4.77
N HIS A 20 -3.63 49.38 -5.81
CA HIS A 20 -3.99 50.79 -5.69
C HIS A 20 -5.45 51.00 -5.93
N THR A 21 -5.92 52.22 -5.59
CA THR A 21 -7.26 52.72 -5.83
C THR A 21 -7.25 53.96 -6.70
N PRO A 22 -8.41 54.45 -7.22
CA PRO A 22 -8.45 55.71 -7.95
C PRO A 22 -7.99 56.97 -7.15
N LEU A 23 -7.78 56.85 -5.86
CA LEU A 23 -7.20 57.91 -5.04
C LEU A 23 -5.70 58.07 -5.26
N ASP A 24 -5.05 57.02 -5.73
CA ASP A 24 -3.66 57.04 -6.10
C ASP A 24 -3.39 57.95 -7.33
N THR A 25 -2.32 58.69 -7.30
CA THR A 25 -1.96 59.64 -8.39
C THR A 25 -1.65 58.92 -9.69
N GLU A 26 -1.24 57.66 -9.64
CA GLU A 26 -0.82 56.85 -10.79
C GLU A 26 -1.98 56.02 -11.39
N TRP A 27 -3.19 56.11 -10.81
CA TRP A 27 -4.36 55.43 -11.34
C TRP A 27 -4.72 55.90 -12.73
N ILE A 28 -4.96 55.04 -13.68
CA ILE A 28 -5.06 55.33 -15.11
C ILE A 28 -6.41 55.99 -15.44
N SER A 29 -7.51 55.44 -14.93
CA SER A 29 -8.88 55.97 -15.15
C SER A 29 -9.41 56.51 -13.82
N ARG A 30 -9.97 57.72 -13.83
CA ARG A 30 -10.53 58.29 -12.61
C ARG A 30 -12.06 58.21 -12.66
N PRO A 31 -12.69 57.18 -12.07
CA PRO A 31 -14.14 57.13 -11.95
C PRO A 31 -14.66 58.29 -11.06
N PRO A 32 -15.90 58.69 -11.17
CA PRO A 32 -16.48 59.67 -10.26
C PRO A 32 -16.55 59.06 -8.85
N LEU A 33 -15.99 59.73 -7.84
CA LEU A 33 -15.93 59.29 -6.44
C LEU A 33 -16.42 60.39 -5.48
N ARG A 34 -17.18 61.40 -6.02
CA ARG A 34 -17.60 62.57 -5.26
C ARG A 34 -18.64 62.28 -4.21
N THR A 35 -19.53 61.34 -4.49
CA THR A 35 -20.62 60.96 -3.60
C THR A 35 -20.36 59.62 -2.93
N GLU A 36 -20.97 59.38 -1.79
CA GLU A 36 -20.93 58.10 -1.11
C GLU A 36 -21.43 56.94 -1.97
N SER A 37 -22.48 57.19 -2.77
CA SER A 37 -23.03 56.20 -3.69
C SER A 37 -22.06 55.82 -4.78
N GLU A 38 -21.27 56.75 -5.33
CA GLU A 38 -20.25 56.49 -6.34
C GLU A 38 -19.08 55.66 -5.73
N ARG A 39 -18.68 55.98 -4.49
CA ARG A 39 -17.67 55.20 -3.77
C ARG A 39 -18.12 53.76 -3.48
N LYS A 40 -19.37 53.59 -3.06
CA LYS A 40 -19.95 52.22 -2.86
C LYS A 40 -19.99 51.43 -4.17
N LEU A 41 -20.46 52.02 -5.26
CA LEU A 41 -20.50 51.37 -6.56
C LEU A 41 -19.13 50.97 -7.06
N PHE A 42 -18.13 51.85 -6.90
CA PHE A 42 -16.74 51.49 -7.23
C PHE A 42 -16.21 50.37 -6.36
N ALA A 43 -16.43 50.41 -5.05
CA ALA A 43 -16.04 49.38 -4.13
C ALA A 43 -16.63 48.00 -4.50
N GLU A 44 -17.90 47.94 -4.89
CA GLU A 44 -18.56 46.72 -5.37
C GLU A 44 -17.88 46.18 -6.64
N GLN A 45 -17.52 47.04 -7.58
CA GLN A 45 -16.80 46.68 -8.82
C GLN A 45 -15.38 46.14 -8.49
N TYR A 46 -14.67 46.84 -7.59
CA TYR A 46 -13.35 46.46 -7.15
C TYR A 46 -13.33 45.07 -6.51
N VAL A 47 -14.24 44.82 -5.57
CA VAL A 47 -14.42 43.54 -4.90
C VAL A 47 -14.83 42.43 -5.88
N LYS A 48 -15.75 42.75 -6.83
CA LYS A 48 -16.17 41.81 -7.88
C LYS A 48 -14.97 41.40 -8.75
N THR A 49 -14.10 42.33 -9.11
CA THR A 49 -12.89 42.01 -9.88
C THR A 49 -11.97 41.11 -9.08
N ALA A 50 -11.71 41.41 -7.81
CA ALA A 50 -10.89 40.61 -6.92
C ALA A 50 -11.43 39.18 -6.74
N THR A 51 -12.72 39.03 -6.49
CA THR A 51 -13.37 37.72 -6.30
C THR A 51 -13.43 36.92 -7.61
N THR A 52 -13.63 37.59 -8.75
CA THR A 52 -13.57 36.91 -10.07
C THR A 52 -12.17 36.40 -10.38
N ALA A 53 -11.10 37.08 -9.94
CA ALA A 53 -9.71 36.61 -10.02
C ALA A 53 -9.41 35.49 -9.02
N GLY A 54 -10.32 35.14 -8.11
CA GLY A 54 -10.17 34.14 -7.07
C GLY A 54 -9.29 34.60 -5.90
N LEU A 55 -9.14 35.90 -5.68
CA LEU A 55 -8.39 36.43 -4.54
C LEU A 55 -9.15 36.19 -3.23
N ALA A 56 -8.44 35.79 -2.19
CA ALA A 56 -8.94 35.70 -0.82
C ALA A 56 -8.53 36.93 0.02
N VAL A 57 -7.40 37.57 -0.33
CA VAL A 57 -6.88 38.75 0.38
C VAL A 57 -6.33 39.76 -0.62
N ILE A 58 -6.59 41.01 -0.36
CA ILE A 58 -5.96 42.14 -1.04
C ILE A 58 -5.40 43.11 -0.01
N ALA A 59 -4.24 43.73 -0.31
CA ALA A 59 -3.75 44.86 0.45
C ALA A 59 -3.88 46.13 -0.42
N ILE A 60 -4.62 47.14 0.06
CA ILE A 60 -4.69 48.44 -0.57
C ILE A 60 -3.60 49.29 -0.03
N THR A 61 -2.67 49.69 -0.93
CA THR A 61 -1.39 50.31 -0.58
C THR A 61 -1.14 51.60 -1.39
N ASP A 62 -2.12 52.51 -1.49
CA ASP A 62 -2.00 53.78 -2.19
C ASP A 62 -0.76 54.57 -1.72
N HIS A 63 -0.06 55.19 -2.65
CA HIS A 63 1.15 55.99 -2.35
C HIS A 63 0.88 57.08 -1.33
N ASN A 64 1.73 57.20 -0.34
CA ASN A 64 1.75 58.23 0.70
C ASN A 64 0.44 58.38 1.44
N PHE A 65 -0.46 57.40 1.38
CA PHE A 65 -1.78 57.35 2.00
C PHE A 65 -2.64 58.61 1.82
N CYS A 66 -3.90 58.52 1.48
CA CYS A 66 -4.74 59.70 1.25
C CYS A 66 -4.96 60.48 2.55
N SER A 67 -4.69 61.79 2.51
CA SER A 67 -4.86 62.68 3.66
C SER A 67 -6.33 63.11 3.91
N ASN A 68 -7.20 62.96 2.93
CA ASN A 68 -8.64 63.31 3.05
C ASN A 68 -9.45 62.07 3.45
N ARG A 69 -9.85 61.95 4.72
CA ARG A 69 -10.53 60.79 5.28
C ARG A 69 -11.91 60.56 4.68
N ASP A 70 -12.61 61.62 4.30
CA ASP A 70 -13.98 61.54 3.74
C ASP A 70 -13.96 60.89 2.35
N GLU A 71 -12.80 60.83 1.71
CA GLU A 71 -12.62 60.23 0.38
C GLU A 71 -12.03 58.83 0.42
N LEU A 72 -11.57 58.31 1.57
CA LEU A 72 -10.95 57.00 1.67
C LEU A 72 -11.90 55.91 1.14
N LEU A 73 -11.35 55.04 0.23
CA LEU A 73 -12.10 53.93 -0.35
C LEU A 73 -12.00 52.65 0.47
N ILE A 74 -10.97 52.51 1.29
CA ILE A 74 -10.73 51.29 2.10
C ILE A 74 -11.97 50.85 2.90
N PRO A 75 -12.68 51.72 3.66
CA PRO A 75 -13.87 51.32 4.42
C PRO A 75 -15.00 50.77 3.54
N TYR A 76 -15.21 51.38 2.36
CA TYR A 76 -16.23 50.94 1.41
C TYR A 76 -15.90 49.59 0.79
N VAL A 77 -14.60 49.38 0.46
CA VAL A 77 -14.12 48.09 -0.09
C VAL A 77 -14.22 46.99 0.99
N GLN A 78 -13.83 47.29 2.24
CA GLN A 78 -13.97 46.34 3.35
C GLN A 78 -15.46 45.97 3.57
N GLN A 79 -16.36 46.95 3.55
CA GLN A 79 -17.80 46.69 3.71
C GLN A 79 -18.37 45.84 2.57
N ALA A 80 -17.99 46.10 1.32
CA ALA A 80 -18.41 45.32 0.16
C ALA A 80 -17.77 43.90 0.14
N ALA A 81 -16.56 43.75 0.66
CA ALA A 81 -15.77 42.50 0.66
C ALA A 81 -16.27 41.48 1.72
N THR A 82 -16.68 41.94 2.90
CA THR A 82 -17.08 41.09 4.04
C THR A 82 -18.11 40.02 3.67
N PRO A 83 -19.24 40.32 2.96
CA PRO A 83 -20.22 39.27 2.63
C PRO A 83 -19.72 38.22 1.66
N LEU A 84 -18.62 38.48 0.94
CA LEU A 84 -18.03 37.62 -0.07
C LEU A 84 -16.78 36.87 0.47
N GLY A 85 -16.45 37.03 1.74
CA GLY A 85 -15.30 36.36 2.37
C GLY A 85 -13.93 36.87 1.86
N LEU A 86 -13.86 38.05 1.26
CA LEU A 86 -12.60 38.66 0.83
C LEU A 86 -12.09 39.58 1.95
N THR A 87 -10.83 39.34 2.37
CA THR A 87 -10.18 40.20 3.36
C THR A 87 -9.46 41.36 2.69
N VAL A 88 -9.62 42.55 3.25
CA VAL A 88 -9.00 43.79 2.76
C VAL A 88 -8.08 44.35 3.85
N LEU A 89 -6.78 44.28 3.62
CA LEU A 89 -5.75 44.81 4.49
C LEU A 89 -5.47 46.27 4.13
N PRO A 90 -5.58 47.24 5.07
CA PRO A 90 -5.16 48.60 4.83
C PRO A 90 -3.65 48.72 4.80
N GLY A 91 -3.11 49.62 3.99
CA GLY A 91 -1.66 49.85 3.91
C GLY A 91 -1.34 51.08 3.15
N PHE A 92 -0.05 51.30 2.91
CA PHE A 92 0.45 52.36 2.01
C PHE A 92 1.77 51.95 1.38
N GLU A 93 2.06 52.48 0.21
CA GLU A 93 3.41 52.52 -0.36
C GLU A 93 4.05 53.86 -0.05
N VAL A 94 5.34 53.83 0.33
CA VAL A 94 6.14 55.06 0.56
C VAL A 94 7.59 54.91 0.10
N ALA A 95 8.12 55.92 -0.57
CA ALA A 95 9.53 56.00 -0.86
C ALA A 95 10.28 56.54 0.39
N VAL A 96 11.10 55.73 1.07
CA VAL A 96 11.93 56.15 2.20
C VAL A 96 13.16 56.89 1.70
N SER A 97 13.75 57.80 2.51
CA SER A 97 14.89 58.61 2.09
C SER A 97 16.19 57.85 1.84
N ASP A 98 16.20 56.56 2.26
CA ASP A 98 17.39 55.70 2.05
C ASP A 98 17.63 55.40 0.58
N CYS A 99 18.90 55.37 0.18
CA CYS A 99 19.36 54.94 -1.13
C CYS A 99 18.71 55.69 -2.32
N GLY A 100 18.26 56.92 -2.08
CA GLY A 100 17.67 57.78 -3.14
C GLY A 100 16.19 57.54 -3.39
N GLY A 101 15.45 57.03 -2.39
CA GLY A 101 13.99 56.85 -2.46
C GLY A 101 13.59 55.38 -2.69
N THR A 102 14.02 54.47 -1.83
CA THR A 102 13.59 53.08 -1.94
C THR A 102 12.12 52.92 -1.53
N HIS A 103 11.35 52.26 -2.39
CA HIS A 103 9.93 52.00 -2.15
C HIS A 103 9.72 50.85 -1.18
N VAL A 104 8.86 51.06 -0.20
CA VAL A 104 8.43 50.05 0.77
C VAL A 104 6.91 50.03 0.92
N LEU A 105 6.34 48.85 1.11
CA LEU A 105 4.96 48.68 1.48
C LEU A 105 4.86 48.52 2.99
N VAL A 106 3.89 49.16 3.61
CA VAL A 106 3.48 48.92 5.00
C VAL A 106 2.07 48.41 4.95
N ILE A 107 1.87 47.16 5.43
CA ILE A 107 0.59 46.49 5.45
C ILE A 107 0.18 46.33 6.92
N PHE A 108 -1.06 46.71 7.24
CA PHE A 108 -1.62 46.65 8.59
C PHE A 108 -2.71 45.60 8.71
N SER A 109 -3.03 45.22 9.95
CA SER A 109 -4.19 44.39 10.22
C SER A 109 -5.49 45.01 9.68
N GLU A 110 -6.40 44.16 9.19
CA GLU A 110 -7.74 44.54 8.72
C GLU A 110 -8.56 45.35 9.73
N LEU A 111 -8.19 45.23 11.02
CA LEU A 111 -8.84 45.91 12.13
C LEU A 111 -8.15 47.21 12.55
N SER A 112 -7.07 47.60 11.86
CA SER A 112 -6.27 48.78 12.22
C SER A 112 -7.06 50.07 12.00
N SER A 113 -6.90 51.02 12.94
CA SER A 113 -7.48 52.37 12.81
C SER A 113 -6.82 53.14 11.68
N LEU A 114 -7.59 53.56 10.69
CA LEU A 114 -7.11 54.39 9.57
C LEU A 114 -6.64 55.76 10.05
N ASP A 115 -7.15 56.23 11.18
CA ASP A 115 -6.72 57.50 11.81
C ASP A 115 -5.28 57.40 12.31
N ILE A 116 -4.92 56.32 12.97
CA ILE A 116 -3.55 56.09 13.44
C ILE A 116 -2.61 55.89 12.25
N ILE A 117 -3.06 55.24 11.16
CA ILE A 117 -2.29 55.07 9.93
C ILE A 117 -1.92 56.47 9.33
N ASP A 118 -2.90 57.41 9.32
CA ASP A 118 -2.68 58.75 8.86
C ASP A 118 -1.75 59.55 9.80
N GLU A 119 -1.79 59.32 11.11
CA GLU A 119 -0.83 59.88 12.06
C GLU A 119 0.59 59.40 11.80
N VAL A 120 0.79 58.10 11.52
CA VAL A 120 2.07 57.52 11.09
C VAL A 120 2.56 58.24 9.85
N MET A 121 1.71 58.39 8.83
CA MET A 121 2.08 59.10 7.59
C MET A 121 2.43 60.56 7.86
N SER A 122 1.72 61.27 8.74
CA SER A 122 2.02 62.65 9.12
C SER A 122 3.40 62.81 9.80
N GLN A 123 3.86 61.82 10.53
CA GLN A 123 5.22 61.80 11.13
C GLN A 123 6.31 61.54 10.08
N LEU A 124 6.01 60.82 8.99
CA LEU A 124 6.92 60.60 7.87
C LEU A 124 7.10 61.88 7.02
N PHE A 125 6.09 62.69 7.00
CA PHE A 125 6.06 63.99 6.30
C PHE A 125 5.84 65.15 7.29
N PRO A 126 6.85 65.54 8.07
CA PRO A 126 6.69 66.60 9.07
C PRO A 126 6.32 67.96 8.46
N PRO A 127 5.82 68.92 9.28
CA PRO A 127 5.41 70.22 8.80
C PRO A 127 6.49 70.88 7.91
N GLY A 128 6.07 71.35 6.72
CA GLY A 128 6.92 71.92 5.70
C GLY A 128 7.40 70.96 4.60
N THR A 129 7.06 69.65 4.71
CA THR A 129 7.22 68.67 3.65
C THR A 129 5.87 68.28 3.06
N ALA A 130 5.79 68.16 1.74
CA ALA A 130 4.54 67.72 1.05
C ALA A 130 4.58 66.20 0.75
N ARG A 131 3.44 65.58 0.73
CA ARG A 131 3.30 64.15 0.29
C ARG A 131 3.31 64.03 -1.23
N PHE A 132 2.82 65.11 -1.91
CA PHE A 132 2.68 65.11 -3.36
C PHE A 132 3.04 66.53 -3.90
N GLN A 133 3.61 66.57 -5.12
CA GLN A 133 3.76 67.80 -5.91
C GLN A 133 3.01 67.65 -7.24
N GLY A 134 1.79 68.13 -7.26
CA GLY A 134 0.87 67.85 -8.36
C GLY A 134 0.50 66.37 -8.43
N LYS A 135 0.97 65.65 -9.46
CA LYS A 135 0.79 64.17 -9.58
C LYS A 135 2.00 63.39 -9.13
N GLU A 136 3.11 64.06 -8.85
CA GLU A 136 4.34 63.42 -8.44
C GLU A 136 4.26 63.00 -6.97
N VAL A 137 4.61 61.72 -6.72
CA VAL A 137 4.71 61.14 -5.36
C VAL A 137 6.06 61.56 -4.80
N LEU A 138 6.07 62.26 -3.68
CA LEU A 138 7.32 62.72 -3.07
C LEU A 138 7.85 61.68 -2.04
N PRO A 139 9.18 61.51 -1.94
CA PRO A 139 9.74 60.64 -0.95
C PRO A 139 9.57 61.17 0.47
N SER A 140 9.50 60.26 1.45
CA SER A 140 9.45 60.61 2.84
C SER A 140 10.74 61.33 3.29
N ALA A 141 10.62 62.25 4.24
CA ALA A 141 11.76 62.86 4.89
C ALA A 141 12.55 61.93 5.81
N ARG A 142 11.99 60.72 6.08
CA ARG A 142 12.52 59.73 7.01
C ARG A 142 13.07 58.52 6.29
N GLY A 143 14.05 57.87 6.91
CA GLY A 143 14.58 56.59 6.48
C GLY A 143 13.78 55.39 7.04
N ILE A 144 14.17 54.17 6.61
CA ILE A 144 13.47 52.95 6.94
C ILE A 144 13.55 52.60 8.44
N GLU A 145 14.66 52.91 9.12
CA GLU A 145 14.84 52.72 10.55
C GLU A 145 13.90 53.63 11.37
N GLU A 146 13.76 54.90 10.92
CA GLU A 146 12.83 55.86 11.53
C GLU A 146 11.37 55.46 11.26
N LEU A 147 11.05 55.00 10.05
CA LEU A 147 9.75 54.46 9.73
C LEU A 147 9.38 53.30 10.69
N HIS A 148 10.29 52.35 10.88
CA HIS A 148 10.07 51.24 11.79
C HIS A 148 9.82 51.72 13.23
N GLU A 149 10.57 52.70 13.74
CA GLU A 149 10.38 53.21 15.09
C GLU A 149 9.04 53.95 15.25
N ILE A 150 8.63 54.75 14.25
CA ILE A 150 7.30 55.39 14.23
C ILE A 150 6.18 54.34 14.25
N LEU A 151 6.30 53.29 13.43
CA LEU A 151 5.35 52.18 13.40
C LEU A 151 5.29 51.42 14.72
N ARG A 152 6.43 51.17 15.35
CA ARG A 152 6.49 50.51 16.65
C ARG A 152 5.79 51.32 17.75
N GLN A 153 5.94 52.66 17.71
CA GLN A 153 5.30 53.56 18.67
C GLN A 153 3.77 53.72 18.44
N SER A 154 3.29 53.46 17.21
CA SER A 154 1.86 53.57 16.89
C SER A 154 1.01 52.52 17.60
N GLY A 155 1.59 51.41 18.07
CA GLY A 155 0.86 50.28 18.67
C GLY A 155 0.04 49.45 17.66
N LEU A 156 0.13 49.73 16.35
CA LEU A 156 -0.53 48.97 15.31
C LEU A 156 0.22 47.67 15.02
N SER A 157 -0.52 46.64 14.60
CA SER A 157 0.06 45.44 13.97
C SER A 157 0.40 45.74 12.53
N TYR A 158 1.66 45.59 12.14
CA TYR A 158 2.16 45.92 10.79
C TYR A 158 3.22 44.95 10.28
N LEU A 159 3.37 44.91 8.95
CA LEU A 159 4.48 44.27 8.22
C LEU A 159 5.06 45.26 7.23
N ILE A 160 6.40 45.28 7.12
CA ILE A 160 7.11 46.08 6.10
C ILE A 160 7.63 45.15 5.04
N ALA A 161 7.35 45.45 3.77
CA ALA A 161 7.84 44.74 2.61
C ALA A 161 8.62 45.69 1.67
N PHE A 162 9.68 45.22 1.03
CA PHE A 162 10.24 45.96 -0.09
C PHE A 162 9.35 45.88 -1.30
N ALA A 163 8.88 47.00 -1.83
CA ALA A 163 8.10 47.04 -3.06
C ALA A 163 9.04 46.81 -4.27
N HIS A 164 8.54 46.05 -5.29
CA HIS A 164 9.27 45.75 -6.55
C HIS A 164 10.82 45.79 -6.42
N ALA A 165 11.32 44.97 -5.46
CA ALA A 165 12.70 45.02 -4.97
C ALA A 165 13.77 44.85 -6.06
N ASP A 166 13.46 44.15 -7.15
CA ASP A 166 14.33 43.88 -8.31
C ASP A 166 14.29 44.94 -9.42
N ARG A 167 13.54 46.05 -9.23
CA ARG A 167 13.44 47.14 -10.19
C ARG A 167 14.32 48.34 -9.81
N GLU A 168 14.28 49.37 -10.67
CA GLU A 168 14.87 50.66 -10.38
C GLU A 168 14.29 51.23 -9.09
N ASN A 169 15.13 51.78 -8.23
CA ASN A 169 14.81 52.25 -6.88
C ASN A 169 14.35 51.12 -5.90
N GLY A 170 14.34 49.85 -6.31
CA GLY A 170 14.10 48.71 -5.43
C GLY A 170 15.30 48.40 -4.53
N ALA A 171 15.11 47.64 -3.48
CA ALA A 171 16.15 47.29 -2.52
C ALA A 171 17.31 46.46 -3.09
N LEU A 172 17.12 45.80 -4.24
CA LEU A 172 18.11 45.00 -4.96
C LEU A 172 18.72 45.75 -6.18
N ASP A 173 18.47 47.04 -6.34
CA ASP A 173 19.13 47.84 -7.38
C ASP A 173 20.61 47.95 -7.11
N GLN A 174 21.45 47.47 -8.02
CA GLN A 174 22.93 47.41 -7.86
C GLN A 174 23.60 48.77 -7.77
N ARG A 175 22.98 49.85 -8.22
CA ARG A 175 23.54 51.20 -8.21
C ARG A 175 23.84 51.74 -6.81
N GLY A 176 23.21 51.19 -5.76
CA GLY A 176 23.37 51.64 -4.37
C GLY A 176 24.54 51.02 -3.57
N GLY A 177 25.19 49.97 -4.07
CA GLY A 177 26.37 49.35 -3.43
C GLY A 177 26.16 48.93 -1.97
N ALA A 178 27.09 49.26 -1.08
CA ALA A 178 27.09 48.89 0.33
C ALA A 178 25.88 49.42 1.11
N LEU A 179 25.35 50.60 0.77
CA LEU A 179 24.19 51.18 1.42
C LEU A 179 22.93 50.31 1.19
N ARG A 180 22.75 49.79 -0.05
CA ARG A 180 21.63 48.89 -0.35
C ARG A 180 21.76 47.54 0.33
N SER A 181 22.97 47.00 0.44
CA SER A 181 23.18 45.78 1.21
C SER A 181 22.80 45.95 2.69
N ARG A 182 23.10 47.12 3.29
CA ARG A 182 22.68 47.47 4.65
C ARG A 182 21.14 47.60 4.76
N LEU A 183 20.54 48.29 3.79
CA LEU A 183 19.09 48.43 3.71
C LEU A 183 18.39 47.05 3.57
N TRP A 184 18.87 46.19 2.65
CA TRP A 184 18.36 44.85 2.45
C TRP A 184 18.42 44.00 3.72
N LYS A 185 19.41 44.16 4.55
CA LYS A 185 19.65 43.38 5.77
C LYS A 185 18.85 43.87 6.99
N GLN A 186 17.97 44.85 6.86
CA GLN A 186 17.15 45.30 8.00
C GLN A 186 16.29 44.15 8.53
N PRO A 187 16.42 43.74 9.82
CA PRO A 187 15.82 42.53 10.34
C PRO A 187 14.30 42.58 10.43
N PHE A 188 13.72 43.78 10.51
CA PHE A 188 12.29 44.02 10.60
C PHE A 188 11.57 44.00 9.23
N VAL A 189 12.30 44.01 8.10
CA VAL A 189 11.74 43.84 6.76
C VAL A 189 11.89 42.37 6.38
N ARG A 190 10.83 41.65 6.38
CA ARG A 190 10.82 40.18 6.19
C ARG A 190 10.16 39.73 4.90
N ILE A 191 9.63 40.66 4.10
CA ILE A 191 8.93 40.38 2.84
C ILE A 191 9.57 41.23 1.74
N ALA A 192 9.70 40.69 0.53
CA ALA A 192 10.14 41.42 -0.66
C ALA A 192 9.24 41.06 -1.85
N GLN A 193 8.62 42.07 -2.45
CA GLN A 193 7.91 41.89 -3.71
C GLN A 193 8.89 41.87 -4.87
N LEU A 194 8.78 40.90 -5.74
CA LEU A 194 9.54 40.76 -6.98
C LEU A 194 8.63 41.02 -8.19
N SER A 195 9.27 41.51 -9.28
CA SER A 195 8.58 41.67 -10.56
C SER A 195 8.38 40.38 -11.33
N LYS A 196 9.05 39.29 -10.93
CA LYS A 196 8.95 37.95 -11.53
C LYS A 196 9.06 36.89 -10.44
N PRO A 197 8.53 35.70 -10.70
CA PRO A 197 8.75 34.55 -9.79
C PRO A 197 10.24 34.33 -9.53
N PRO A 198 10.64 33.88 -8.32
CA PRO A 198 12.02 33.57 -7.97
C PRO A 198 12.78 32.72 -9.00
N SER A 199 12.09 31.72 -9.58
CA SER A 199 12.63 30.82 -10.61
C SER A 199 12.95 31.49 -11.94
N GLU A 200 12.37 32.65 -12.24
CA GLU A 200 12.54 33.42 -13.47
C GLU A 200 13.53 34.58 -13.32
N CYS A 201 14.02 34.83 -12.12
CA CYS A 201 14.99 35.86 -11.85
C CYS A 201 16.34 35.51 -12.50
N THR A 202 17.07 36.53 -12.97
CA THR A 202 18.36 36.36 -13.63
C THR A 202 19.42 37.24 -13.00
N GLY A 203 20.70 36.98 -13.32
CA GLY A 203 21.81 37.79 -12.92
C GLY A 203 21.98 37.96 -11.40
N PHE A 204 22.16 39.17 -10.94
CA PHE A 204 22.36 39.46 -9.53
C PHE A 204 21.15 39.10 -8.67
N VAL A 205 19.95 39.43 -9.12
CA VAL A 205 18.71 39.11 -8.38
C VAL A 205 18.60 37.60 -8.16
N ALA A 206 18.88 36.79 -9.18
CA ALA A 206 18.91 35.34 -9.04
C ALA A 206 19.91 34.88 -7.97
N SER A 207 21.09 35.50 -7.89
CA SER A 207 22.12 35.18 -6.89
C SER A 207 21.64 35.47 -5.45
N VAL A 208 20.84 36.53 -5.28
CA VAL A 208 20.25 36.88 -3.98
C VAL A 208 19.13 35.90 -3.61
N VAL A 209 18.21 35.69 -4.54
CA VAL A 209 17.04 34.79 -4.33
C VAL A 209 17.48 33.35 -4.05
N ASN A 210 18.49 32.86 -4.76
CA ASN A 210 19.04 31.50 -4.56
C ASN A 210 20.02 31.38 -3.38
N GLY A 211 20.22 32.45 -2.59
CA GLY A 211 21.11 32.47 -1.43
C GLY A 211 22.61 32.35 -1.74
N THR A 212 23.02 32.46 -3.02
CA THR A 212 24.44 32.34 -3.45
C THR A 212 25.22 33.63 -3.24
N SER A 213 24.54 34.76 -3.03
CA SER A 213 25.17 36.05 -2.73
C SER A 213 25.47 36.22 -1.24
N SER A 214 26.71 36.03 -0.80
CA SER A 214 27.11 36.11 0.62
C SER A 214 26.76 37.44 1.30
N HIS A 215 26.76 38.54 0.51
CA HIS A 215 26.47 39.89 1.03
C HIS A 215 24.96 40.17 1.16
N TYR A 216 24.09 39.36 0.53
CA TYR A 216 22.63 39.56 0.52
C TYR A 216 21.86 38.37 1.05
N SER A 217 22.57 37.28 1.45
CA SER A 217 21.94 36.10 1.98
C SER A 217 21.20 36.38 3.30
N ARG A 218 19.90 36.11 3.32
CA ARG A 218 18.99 36.14 4.49
C ARG A 218 17.71 35.41 4.19
N ASP A 219 17.03 35.00 5.24
CA ASP A 219 15.66 34.47 5.13
C ASP A 219 14.68 35.63 4.95
N ILE A 220 13.98 35.63 3.83
CA ILE A 220 12.96 36.62 3.47
C ILE A 220 11.88 35.95 2.61
N ALA A 221 10.64 36.33 2.85
CA ALA A 221 9.54 35.86 2.04
C ALA A 221 9.46 36.65 0.73
N TYR A 222 9.45 35.95 -0.40
CA TYR A 222 9.19 36.58 -1.70
C TYR A 222 7.72 36.54 -2.03
N VAL A 223 7.21 37.62 -2.63
CA VAL A 223 5.83 37.72 -3.13
C VAL A 223 5.85 38.39 -4.51
N ILE A 224 4.84 38.11 -5.32
CA ILE A 224 4.49 38.88 -6.51
C ILE A 224 3.08 39.44 -6.32
N ALA A 225 2.84 40.62 -6.84
CA ALA A 225 1.58 41.33 -6.74
C ALA A 225 1.29 42.10 -8.04
N SER A 226 0.05 42.53 -8.21
CA SER A 226 -0.35 43.22 -9.45
C SER A 226 0.21 44.60 -9.60
N ASP A 227 0.45 45.34 -8.51
CA ASP A 227 0.68 46.78 -8.54
C ASP A 227 -0.35 47.50 -9.46
N CYS A 228 -1.64 47.10 -9.23
CA CYS A 228 -2.71 47.45 -10.15
C CYS A 228 -3.00 48.95 -10.12
N ARG A 229 -3.18 49.54 -11.33
CA ARG A 229 -3.53 50.92 -11.52
C ARG A 229 -4.77 51.10 -12.39
N SER A 230 -5.48 50.00 -12.58
CA SER A 230 -6.76 49.93 -13.35
C SER A 230 -7.49 48.64 -13.01
N LEU A 231 -8.84 48.64 -13.18
CA LEU A 231 -9.65 47.40 -13.14
C LEU A 231 -9.80 46.75 -14.53
N GLU A 232 -9.39 47.45 -15.59
CA GLU A 232 -9.39 46.89 -16.94
C GLU A 232 -8.23 45.86 -17.10
N PRO A 233 -8.41 44.85 -17.97
CA PRO A 233 -7.37 43.86 -18.24
C PRO A 233 -6.01 44.50 -18.54
N GLY A 234 -4.96 43.91 -18.00
CA GLY A 234 -3.63 44.44 -18.10
C GLY A 234 -3.03 44.35 -19.51
N THR A 235 -1.95 45.10 -19.74
CA THR A 235 -1.12 45.04 -20.92
C THR A 235 0.28 44.50 -20.53
N PRO A 236 0.52 43.20 -20.53
CA PRO A 236 1.80 42.62 -20.08
C PRO A 236 3.06 43.22 -20.78
N ALA A 237 2.93 43.60 -22.04
CA ALA A 237 3.99 44.26 -22.81
C ALA A 237 4.36 45.63 -22.24
N GLN A 238 3.50 46.27 -21.48
CA GLN A 238 3.74 47.55 -20.79
C GLN A 238 3.91 47.35 -19.27
N GLU A 239 3.96 46.08 -18.82
CA GLU A 239 4.07 45.73 -17.41
C GLU A 239 2.92 46.28 -16.54
N ARG A 240 1.76 46.43 -17.13
CA ARG A 240 0.52 46.86 -16.48
C ARG A 240 -0.39 45.66 -16.24
N TYR A 241 -0.83 45.52 -15.01
CA TYR A 241 -1.67 44.42 -14.58
C TYR A 241 -2.94 44.93 -13.88
N SER A 242 -4.06 44.29 -14.12
CA SER A 242 -5.26 44.47 -13.37
C SER A 242 -5.20 43.75 -12.02
N LEU A 243 -6.10 44.07 -11.13
CA LEU A 243 -6.24 43.45 -9.81
C LEU A 243 -6.30 41.91 -9.93
N GLY A 244 -5.40 41.23 -9.30
CA GLY A 244 -5.30 39.75 -9.27
C GLY A 244 -4.71 39.09 -10.52
N GLU A 245 -4.38 39.84 -11.61
CA GLU A 245 -3.65 39.27 -12.76
C GLU A 245 -2.24 38.79 -12.37
N ARG A 246 -1.69 39.35 -11.31
CA ARG A 246 -0.49 38.85 -10.63
C ARG A 246 -0.77 38.73 -9.14
N CYS A 247 -0.51 37.58 -8.62
CA CYS A 247 -0.78 37.27 -7.23
C CYS A 247 0.17 36.18 -6.73
N THR A 248 0.26 36.04 -5.43
CA THR A 248 0.99 34.97 -4.77
C THR A 248 0.03 33.99 -4.16
N TRP A 249 0.25 32.69 -4.35
CA TRP A 249 -0.37 31.70 -3.52
C TRP A 249 0.27 31.73 -2.14
N ILE A 250 -0.53 31.97 -1.10
CA ILE A 250 -0.08 31.94 0.29
C ILE A 250 -0.90 30.89 1.05
N LYS A 251 -0.18 30.02 1.79
CA LYS A 251 -0.78 28.99 2.61
C LYS A 251 -1.01 29.55 4.02
N ALA A 252 -2.16 30.14 4.23
CA ALA A 252 -2.53 30.78 5.49
C ALA A 252 -4.04 31.04 5.56
N ASP A 253 -4.53 31.34 6.78
CA ASP A 253 -5.82 31.96 6.96
C ASP A 253 -5.84 33.34 6.30
N PRO A 254 -6.94 33.75 5.66
CA PRO A 254 -7.01 35.02 4.94
C PRO A 254 -7.14 36.20 5.93
N THR A 255 -6.14 36.40 6.78
CA THR A 255 -6.07 37.43 7.81
C THR A 255 -4.66 38.04 7.85
N PHE A 256 -4.50 39.16 8.52
CA PHE A 256 -3.15 39.73 8.77
C PHE A 256 -2.25 38.77 9.55
N GLU A 257 -2.79 38.07 10.53
CA GLU A 257 -2.02 37.06 11.31
C GLU A 257 -1.60 35.89 10.42
N GLY A 258 -2.43 35.50 9.44
CA GLY A 258 -2.06 34.55 8.40
C GLY A 258 -0.91 35.05 7.53
N LEU A 259 -0.92 36.34 7.11
CA LEU A 259 0.20 36.92 6.39
C LEU A 259 1.51 36.88 7.19
N ARG A 260 1.44 37.06 8.49
CA ARG A 260 2.64 36.95 9.37
C ARG A 260 3.32 35.57 9.29
N GLN A 261 2.59 34.50 9.00
CA GLN A 261 3.15 33.15 8.96
C GLN A 261 4.19 32.97 7.86
N ILE A 262 4.06 33.69 6.72
CA ILE A 262 5.06 33.61 5.64
C ILE A 262 6.44 34.12 6.08
N VAL A 263 6.50 34.93 7.12
CA VAL A 263 7.76 35.47 7.67
C VAL A 263 8.58 34.39 8.41
N PHE A 264 7.90 33.38 8.93
CA PHE A 264 8.52 32.26 9.65
C PHE A 264 8.85 31.10 8.72
N GLU A 265 7.96 30.81 7.75
CA GLU A 265 8.08 29.67 6.82
C GLU A 265 7.97 30.13 5.35
N PRO A 266 8.91 30.99 4.88
CA PRO A 266 8.77 31.68 3.58
C PRO A 266 8.72 30.73 2.38
N ASN A 267 9.46 29.63 2.42
CA ASN A 267 9.53 28.66 1.31
C ASN A 267 8.38 27.68 1.28
N ASP A 268 7.80 27.37 2.45
CA ASP A 268 6.73 26.38 2.57
C ASP A 268 5.33 27.00 2.45
N ARG A 269 5.23 28.34 2.63
CA ARG A 269 3.98 29.07 2.66
C ARG A 269 3.77 30.05 1.51
N THR A 270 4.72 30.18 0.57
CA THR A 270 4.55 30.98 -0.65
C THR A 270 4.83 30.16 -1.91
N CYS A 271 3.99 30.33 -2.95
CA CYS A 271 4.13 29.63 -4.22
C CYS A 271 3.73 30.53 -5.41
N PHE A 272 4.37 30.31 -6.57
CA PHE A 272 4.27 31.15 -7.77
C PHE A 272 3.88 30.34 -9.01
N GLN A 273 2.80 29.61 -8.94
CA GLN A 273 2.30 28.77 -10.04
C GLN A 273 0.86 29.13 -10.41
N GLU A 274 0.42 28.72 -11.58
CA GLU A 274 -0.92 29.04 -12.10
C GLU A 274 -2.01 28.32 -11.33
N HIS A 275 -1.80 27.00 -11.05
CA HIS A 275 -2.79 26.15 -10.38
C HIS A 275 -2.54 26.11 -8.86
N LYS A 276 -3.57 25.70 -8.12
CA LYS A 276 -3.47 25.55 -6.66
C LYS A 276 -2.33 24.58 -6.29
N PRO A 277 -1.40 24.97 -5.40
CA PRO A 277 -0.33 24.08 -4.95
C PRO A 277 -0.86 22.91 -4.12
N GLU A 278 -0.08 21.82 -4.08
CA GLU A 278 -0.30 20.65 -3.18
C GLU A 278 -1.71 20.03 -3.30
N GLU A 279 -2.32 20.09 -4.48
CA GLU A 279 -3.63 19.50 -4.71
C GLU A 279 -3.54 17.96 -4.70
N LYS A 280 -4.34 17.34 -3.84
CA LYS A 280 -4.39 15.89 -3.66
C LYS A 280 -5.62 15.30 -4.34
N PRO A 281 -5.57 14.02 -4.77
CA PRO A 281 -6.75 13.35 -5.31
C PRO A 281 -7.91 13.36 -4.31
N PRO A 282 -9.12 13.79 -4.69
CA PRO A 282 -10.25 13.92 -3.78
C PRO A 282 -10.65 12.62 -3.09
N PHE A 283 -10.49 11.47 -3.76
CA PHE A 283 -10.77 10.14 -3.20
C PHE A 283 -9.70 9.63 -2.23
N LEU A 284 -8.60 10.37 -2.02
CA LEU A 284 -7.53 10.08 -1.07
C LEU A 284 -7.44 11.15 0.04
N THR A 285 -8.43 12.02 0.13
CA THR A 285 -8.43 13.12 1.09
C THR A 285 -9.73 13.13 1.88
N ILE A 286 -9.61 12.99 3.20
CA ILE A 286 -10.74 13.11 4.11
C ILE A 286 -11.10 14.60 4.24
N ASP A 287 -12.34 14.95 3.92
CA ASP A 287 -12.84 16.32 3.92
C ASP A 287 -13.32 16.75 5.31
N GLN A 288 -14.11 15.91 5.94
CA GLN A 288 -14.63 16.16 7.29
C GLN A 288 -15.03 14.86 7.98
N VAL A 289 -15.19 14.94 9.30
CA VAL A 289 -15.64 13.82 10.13
C VAL A 289 -16.74 14.28 11.08
N ARG A 290 -17.64 13.37 11.50
CA ARG A 290 -18.75 13.71 12.36
C ARG A 290 -19.14 12.55 13.27
N PHE A 291 -19.40 12.86 14.55
CA PHE A 291 -20.03 11.95 15.49
C PHE A 291 -21.55 11.95 15.30
N LEU A 292 -22.12 10.78 15.06
CA LEU A 292 -23.57 10.58 14.99
C LEU A 292 -24.08 10.11 16.36
N ASP A 293 -23.98 11.00 17.37
CA ASP A 293 -24.30 10.68 18.77
C ASP A 293 -25.68 11.19 19.18
N SER A 294 -26.55 10.26 19.57
CA SER A 294 -27.86 10.60 20.16
C SER A 294 -27.82 10.80 21.67
N SER A 295 -26.72 10.36 22.36
CA SER A 295 -26.58 10.41 23.81
C SER A 295 -26.12 11.78 24.36
N GLY A 296 -25.66 12.68 23.48
CA GLY A 296 -25.13 14.01 23.89
C GLY A 296 -23.74 13.95 24.53
N LYS A 297 -22.99 12.86 24.35
CA LYS A 297 -21.60 12.78 24.85
C LYS A 297 -20.61 13.49 23.92
N PHE A 298 -20.84 13.42 22.60
CA PHE A 298 -19.95 13.98 21.59
C PHE A 298 -20.67 15.09 20.83
N GLN A 299 -19.92 16.12 20.43
CA GLN A 299 -20.44 17.16 19.54
C GLN A 299 -20.93 16.56 18.21
N ARG A 300 -21.98 17.17 17.66
CA ARG A 300 -22.61 16.70 16.41
C ARG A 300 -22.19 17.50 15.20
N ASP A 301 -21.61 18.67 15.40
CA ASP A 301 -21.13 19.49 14.30
C ASP A 301 -19.98 18.80 13.58
N PRO A 302 -19.96 18.86 12.23
CA PRO A 302 -18.86 18.29 11.46
C PRO A 302 -17.54 18.98 11.82
N ILE A 303 -16.47 18.20 11.90
CA ILE A 303 -15.10 18.67 12.08
C ILE A 303 -14.43 18.62 10.70
N PRO A 304 -14.26 19.74 10.00
CA PRO A 304 -13.57 19.77 8.72
C PRO A 304 -12.07 19.51 8.92
N LEU A 305 -11.45 18.83 7.96
CA LEU A 305 -10.05 18.45 8.01
C LEU A 305 -9.24 19.12 6.89
N ASN A 306 -8.03 19.56 7.24
CA ASN A 306 -7.07 20.07 6.25
C ASN A 306 -6.49 18.92 5.41
N PRO A 307 -6.30 19.09 4.10
CA PRO A 307 -5.72 18.07 3.25
C PRO A 307 -4.24 17.75 3.55
N ASN A 308 -3.53 18.54 4.33
CA ASN A 308 -2.11 18.38 4.61
C ASN A 308 -1.88 17.80 6.01
N LEU A 309 -1.37 18.59 6.97
CA LEU A 309 -1.09 18.15 8.33
C LEU A 309 -2.15 18.68 9.29
N VAL A 310 -2.85 17.76 9.92
CA VAL A 310 -3.79 18.00 11.01
C VAL A 310 -3.18 17.48 12.30
N THR A 311 -3.06 18.31 13.32
CA THR A 311 -2.61 17.90 14.64
C THR A 311 -3.74 17.99 15.65
N ILE A 312 -3.94 16.94 16.45
CA ILE A 312 -4.96 16.88 17.50
C ILE A 312 -4.26 17.00 18.82
N ILE A 313 -4.55 18.07 19.56
CA ILE A 313 -3.96 18.38 20.86
C ILE A 313 -5.02 18.42 21.97
N GLY A 314 -4.62 18.41 23.21
CA GLY A 314 -5.51 18.49 24.38
C GLY A 314 -4.90 17.83 25.62
N GLY A 315 -5.48 17.99 26.77
CA GLY A 315 -5.07 17.34 28.01
C GLY A 315 -5.17 15.80 27.97
N LYS A 316 -4.80 15.14 29.06
CA LYS A 316 -5.04 13.69 29.18
C LYS A 316 -6.54 13.40 29.22
N SER A 317 -6.97 12.33 28.58
CA SER A 317 -8.36 11.85 28.54
C SER A 317 -9.37 12.80 27.86
N THR A 318 -8.93 13.75 27.03
CA THR A 318 -9.82 14.72 26.35
C THR A 318 -10.47 14.20 25.07
N GLY A 319 -10.27 12.93 24.70
CA GLY A 319 -10.90 12.33 23.52
C GLY A 319 -10.06 12.35 22.24
N LYS A 320 -8.80 12.79 22.29
CA LYS A 320 -7.89 12.83 21.11
C LYS A 320 -7.79 11.49 20.37
N SER A 321 -7.34 10.46 21.10
CA SER A 321 -7.19 9.10 20.55
C SER A 321 -8.54 8.46 20.19
N ILE A 322 -9.65 8.91 20.81
CA ILE A 322 -10.99 8.46 20.43
C ILE A 322 -11.32 8.97 19.02
N LEU A 323 -11.14 10.26 18.75
CA LEU A 323 -11.39 10.84 17.43
C LEU A 323 -10.55 10.13 16.36
N LEU A 324 -9.25 9.95 16.62
CA LEU A 324 -8.34 9.30 15.67
C LEU A 324 -8.74 7.82 15.41
N SER A 325 -9.08 7.08 16.46
CA SER A 325 -9.50 5.68 16.34
C SER A 325 -10.87 5.52 15.65
N CYS A 326 -11.80 6.46 15.87
CA CYS A 326 -13.08 6.48 15.14
C CYS A 326 -12.88 6.65 13.64
N ILE A 327 -11.97 7.54 13.22
CA ILE A 327 -11.62 7.74 11.80
C ILE A 327 -11.07 6.43 11.22
N ALA A 328 -10.10 5.80 11.91
CA ALA A 328 -9.50 4.55 11.44
C ALA A 328 -10.53 3.42 11.29
N ARG A 329 -11.37 3.22 12.32
CA ARG A 329 -12.37 2.15 12.36
C ARG A 329 -13.52 2.35 11.35
N ALA A 330 -13.91 3.59 11.09
CA ALA A 330 -14.95 3.87 10.09
C ALA A 330 -14.48 3.59 8.66
N ILE A 331 -13.16 3.70 8.40
CA ILE A 331 -12.57 3.45 7.07
C ILE A 331 -12.19 1.98 6.90
N ASP A 332 -11.46 1.40 7.87
CA ASP A 332 -10.95 0.02 7.81
C ASP A 332 -10.88 -0.55 9.24
N ALA A 333 -11.98 -1.14 9.67
CA ALA A 333 -12.13 -1.68 11.03
C ALA A 333 -11.15 -2.82 11.30
N GLU A 334 -10.94 -3.72 10.33
CA GLU A 334 -10.06 -4.88 10.48
C GLU A 334 -8.60 -4.45 10.67
N GLN A 335 -8.12 -3.51 9.86
CA GLN A 335 -6.78 -2.95 9.99
C GLN A 335 -6.60 -2.20 11.32
N ALA A 336 -7.62 -1.44 11.75
CA ALA A 336 -7.58 -0.70 13.01
C ALA A 336 -7.54 -1.64 14.23
N GLU A 337 -8.31 -2.72 14.22
CA GLU A 337 -8.31 -3.75 15.27
C GLU A 337 -6.97 -4.49 15.33
N ALA A 338 -6.45 -4.96 14.21
CA ALA A 338 -5.16 -5.64 14.12
C ALA A 338 -4.01 -4.75 14.63
N ALA A 339 -3.99 -3.48 14.25
CA ALA A 339 -2.98 -2.52 14.72
C ALA A 339 -3.09 -2.28 16.24
N THR A 340 -4.31 -2.22 16.76
CA THR A 340 -4.58 -2.01 18.20
C THR A 340 -4.19 -3.23 19.03
N GLU A 341 -4.39 -4.44 18.51
CA GLU A 341 -3.97 -5.69 19.15
C GLU A 341 -2.43 -5.74 19.29
N ILE A 342 -1.70 -5.41 18.25
CA ILE A 342 -0.23 -5.31 18.29
C ILE A 342 0.21 -4.26 19.32
N ALA A 343 -0.42 -3.10 19.33
CA ALA A 343 -0.13 -2.01 20.25
C ALA A 343 -0.47 -2.35 21.72
N LYS A 344 -1.30 -3.37 21.95
CA LYS A 344 -1.87 -3.74 23.26
C LYS A 344 -2.59 -2.56 23.92
N THR A 345 -3.26 -1.72 23.12
CA THR A 345 -4.07 -0.60 23.58
C THR A 345 -5.54 -0.98 23.52
N ASN A 346 -6.34 -0.40 24.42
CA ASN A 346 -7.78 -0.66 24.42
C ASN A 346 -8.49 0.38 23.55
N LEU A 347 -9.32 -0.08 22.64
CA LEU A 347 -10.24 0.79 21.94
C LEU A 347 -11.32 1.30 22.90
N TYR A 348 -11.70 2.56 22.74
CA TYR A 348 -12.81 3.12 23.50
C TYR A 348 -14.11 2.44 23.09
N ASP A 349 -14.89 1.99 24.08
CA ASP A 349 -16.22 1.42 23.82
C ASP A 349 -17.20 2.55 23.44
N LEU A 350 -17.56 2.56 22.18
CA LEU A 350 -18.46 3.57 21.60
C LEU A 350 -19.95 3.24 21.87
N GLY A 351 -20.27 2.02 22.33
CA GLY A 351 -21.64 1.56 22.54
C GLY A 351 -22.46 1.62 21.25
N THR A 352 -23.52 2.45 21.21
CA THR A 352 -24.40 2.65 20.05
C THR A 352 -24.03 3.89 19.20
N LEU A 353 -22.89 4.51 19.49
CA LEU A 353 -22.40 5.66 18.72
C LEU A 353 -22.02 5.24 17.32
N ASP A 354 -22.48 5.96 16.30
CA ASP A 354 -21.98 5.87 14.94
C ASP A 354 -21.07 7.06 14.60
N PHE A 355 -20.22 6.91 13.59
CA PHE A 355 -19.25 7.90 13.19
C PHE A 355 -19.11 7.91 11.66
N GLU A 356 -19.04 9.09 11.09
CA GLU A 356 -19.04 9.32 9.65
C GLU A 356 -17.73 10.00 9.22
N VAL A 357 -17.11 9.47 8.18
CA VAL A 357 -15.96 10.04 7.48
C VAL A 357 -16.40 10.40 6.07
N MET A 358 -16.34 11.68 5.73
CA MET A 358 -16.65 12.16 4.39
C MET A 358 -15.36 12.48 3.65
N TRP A 359 -15.24 11.96 2.43
CA TRP A 359 -14.11 12.21 1.54
C TRP A 359 -14.37 13.41 0.62
N SER A 360 -13.30 14.02 0.10
CA SER A 360 -13.43 15.22 -0.75
C SER A 360 -14.12 14.97 -2.09
N ASN A 361 -14.25 13.70 -2.51
CA ASN A 361 -15.06 13.31 -3.68
C ASN A 361 -16.57 13.13 -3.37
N GLY A 362 -16.96 13.25 -2.09
CA GLY A 362 -18.33 13.08 -1.60
C GLY A 362 -18.66 11.66 -1.11
N ASP A 363 -17.72 10.71 -1.19
CA ASP A 363 -17.92 9.38 -0.61
C ASP A 363 -17.98 9.46 0.92
N VAL A 364 -18.68 8.50 1.52
CA VAL A 364 -18.86 8.43 2.99
C VAL A 364 -18.62 7.02 3.47
N ASP A 365 -17.71 6.88 4.45
CA ASP A 365 -17.52 5.67 5.22
C ASP A 365 -18.13 5.83 6.61
N ARG A 366 -18.74 4.77 7.17
CA ARG A 366 -19.39 4.77 8.48
C ARG A 366 -18.90 3.63 9.35
N LEU A 367 -18.82 3.91 10.64
CA LEU A 367 -18.44 2.91 11.64
C LEU A 367 -19.45 1.73 11.70
N SER A 368 -20.71 1.97 11.38
CA SER A 368 -21.77 0.94 11.32
C SER A 368 -21.72 0.09 10.05
N GLU A 369 -20.94 0.46 9.04
CA GLU A 369 -20.80 -0.26 7.76
C GLU A 369 -19.53 -1.13 7.80
N ASN A 370 -19.63 -2.38 7.31
CA ASN A 370 -18.50 -3.30 7.26
C ASN A 370 -17.79 -3.33 5.89
N GLU A 371 -18.15 -2.43 4.98
CA GLU A 371 -17.59 -2.39 3.63
C GLU A 371 -16.35 -1.50 3.60
N VAL A 372 -15.19 -2.05 3.23
CA VAL A 372 -13.94 -1.30 3.08
C VAL A 372 -13.85 -0.74 1.66
N ARG A 373 -14.25 0.53 1.48
CA ARG A 373 -14.17 1.26 0.19
C ARG A 373 -12.85 2.02 0.04
N HIS A 374 -12.35 2.54 1.13
CA HIS A 374 -11.13 3.33 1.19
C HIS A 374 -10.11 2.67 2.11
N ARG A 375 -8.88 3.15 2.07
CA ARG A 375 -7.80 2.67 2.93
C ARG A 375 -7.13 3.81 3.68
N VAL A 376 -6.62 3.47 4.85
CA VAL A 376 -5.89 4.38 5.73
C VAL A 376 -4.69 3.64 6.34
N THR A 377 -3.64 4.37 6.69
CA THR A 377 -2.56 3.80 7.50
C THR A 377 -2.76 4.27 8.94
N PHE A 378 -3.12 3.36 9.84
CA PHE A 378 -3.32 3.68 11.25
C PHE A 378 -2.18 3.15 12.11
N LEU A 379 -1.54 4.04 12.86
CA LEU A 379 -0.46 3.77 13.80
C LEU A 379 -0.91 4.21 15.19
N PRO A 380 -1.56 3.33 15.98
CA PRO A 380 -2.00 3.65 17.32
C PRO A 380 -0.80 3.84 18.28
N GLN A 381 -1.04 4.45 19.44
CA GLN A 381 -0.04 4.67 20.46
C GLN A 381 0.71 3.37 20.81
N MET A 382 2.02 3.42 20.96
CA MET A 382 2.91 2.29 21.25
C MET A 382 3.06 1.25 20.11
N TYR A 383 2.30 1.32 19.01
CA TYR A 383 2.36 0.34 17.92
C TYR A 383 3.78 0.11 17.42
N ILE A 384 4.48 1.19 17.07
CA ILE A 384 5.84 1.14 16.54
C ILE A 384 6.82 0.51 17.54
N HIS A 385 6.70 0.85 18.82
CA HIS A 385 7.56 0.28 19.88
C HIS A 385 7.33 -1.21 20.08
N ARG A 386 6.08 -1.64 20.03
CA ARG A 386 5.73 -3.06 20.15
C ARG A 386 6.25 -3.90 19.01
N LEU A 387 6.27 -3.37 17.80
CA LEU A 387 6.79 -4.09 16.62
C LEU A 387 8.27 -4.46 16.74
N VAL A 388 9.08 -3.72 17.49
CA VAL A 388 10.52 -4.02 17.71
C VAL A 388 10.80 -4.92 18.92
N GLU A 389 9.77 -5.30 19.69
CA GLU A 389 9.92 -6.33 20.72
C GLU A 389 10.24 -7.69 20.06
N GLN A 390 11.16 -8.45 20.65
CA GLN A 390 11.62 -9.73 20.04
C GLN A 390 10.48 -10.73 19.81
N GLU A 391 9.46 -10.69 20.66
CA GLU A 391 8.27 -11.54 20.57
C GLU A 391 7.40 -11.20 19.34
N ASN A 392 7.49 -9.98 18.84
CA ASN A 392 6.67 -9.45 17.74
C ASN A 392 7.40 -9.39 16.38
N ARG A 393 8.55 -10.06 16.22
CA ARG A 393 9.27 -10.14 14.92
C ARG A 393 8.40 -10.59 13.73
N PRO A 394 7.53 -11.61 13.88
CA PRO A 394 6.60 -11.97 12.80
C PRO A 394 5.67 -10.81 12.41
N SER A 395 5.12 -10.09 13.39
CA SER A 395 4.24 -8.94 13.16
C SER A 395 4.96 -7.77 12.47
N LEU A 396 6.25 -7.55 12.76
CA LEU A 396 7.06 -6.58 12.02
C LEU A 396 7.19 -6.99 10.53
N SER A 397 7.47 -8.26 10.27
CA SER A 397 7.60 -8.78 8.89
C SER A 397 6.28 -8.67 8.13
N GLU A 398 5.16 -9.00 8.76
CA GLU A 398 3.82 -8.86 8.19
C GLU A 398 3.47 -7.39 7.92
N SER A 399 3.79 -6.49 8.86
CA SER A 399 3.57 -5.06 8.70
C SER A 399 4.40 -4.50 7.53
N LEU A 400 5.69 -4.83 7.45
CA LEU A 400 6.55 -4.40 6.34
C LEU A 400 6.03 -4.92 4.99
N LEU A 401 5.62 -6.18 4.91
CA LEU A 401 5.03 -6.75 3.71
C LEU A 401 3.72 -6.05 3.35
N SER A 402 2.86 -5.78 4.32
CA SER A 402 1.61 -5.03 4.13
C SER A 402 1.86 -3.65 3.50
N PHE A 403 2.88 -2.93 3.98
CA PHE A 403 3.26 -1.64 3.40
C PHE A 403 3.86 -1.76 1.99
N LEU A 404 4.71 -2.75 1.72
CA LEU A 404 5.23 -3.01 0.38
C LEU A 404 4.10 -3.30 -0.62
N ARG A 405 3.09 -4.05 -0.20
CA ARG A 405 1.91 -4.40 -1.00
C ARG A 405 1.01 -3.20 -1.33
N GLN A 406 1.12 -2.09 -0.64
CA GLN A 406 0.44 -0.84 -1.01
C GLN A 406 0.99 -0.24 -2.31
N ASN A 407 2.21 -0.63 -2.72
CA ASN A 407 2.75 -0.28 -4.04
C ASN A 407 2.12 -1.19 -5.11
N GLY A 408 1.33 -0.62 -6.02
CA GLY A 408 0.60 -1.38 -7.03
C GLY A 408 1.48 -2.23 -7.95
N THR A 409 2.69 -1.76 -8.29
CA THR A 409 3.66 -2.53 -9.10
C THR A 409 4.22 -3.71 -8.31
N PHE A 410 4.56 -3.49 -7.05
CA PHE A 410 4.99 -4.56 -6.16
C PHE A 410 3.88 -5.60 -5.96
N GLU A 411 2.67 -5.16 -5.64
CA GLU A 411 1.51 -6.04 -5.39
C GLU A 411 1.19 -6.91 -6.61
N ALA A 412 1.21 -6.35 -7.81
CA ALA A 412 0.96 -7.12 -9.03
C ALA A 412 2.00 -8.24 -9.23
N ARG A 413 3.28 -7.94 -8.98
CA ARG A 413 4.38 -8.92 -9.09
C ARG A 413 4.32 -9.95 -7.95
N TYR A 414 4.03 -9.50 -6.74
CA TYR A 414 3.85 -10.37 -5.57
C TYR A 414 2.72 -11.36 -5.79
N ARG A 415 1.52 -10.90 -6.19
CA ARG A 415 0.38 -11.78 -6.51
C ARG A 415 0.70 -12.79 -7.60
N LYS A 416 1.42 -12.36 -8.64
CA LYS A 416 1.84 -13.28 -9.69
C LYS A 416 2.69 -14.43 -9.13
N LEU A 417 3.69 -14.14 -8.29
CA LEU A 417 4.56 -15.16 -7.70
C LEU A 417 3.81 -16.05 -6.70
N ILE A 418 2.88 -15.50 -5.91
CA ILE A 418 2.03 -16.29 -5.03
C ILE A 418 1.15 -17.26 -5.83
N ASN A 419 0.51 -16.80 -6.91
CA ASN A 419 -0.30 -17.66 -7.77
C ASN A 419 0.55 -18.76 -8.45
N GLU A 420 1.78 -18.43 -8.87
CA GLU A 420 2.71 -19.43 -9.41
C GLU A 420 3.08 -20.47 -8.34
N ARG A 421 3.34 -20.06 -7.10
CA ARG A 421 3.62 -20.96 -5.97
C ARG A 421 2.44 -21.89 -5.69
N ASP A 422 1.24 -21.33 -5.62
CA ASP A 422 0.02 -22.07 -5.31
C ASP A 422 -0.33 -23.07 -6.44
N ALA A 423 -0.06 -22.74 -7.69
CA ALA A 423 -0.17 -23.65 -8.82
C ALA A 423 0.81 -24.83 -8.70
N VAL A 424 2.07 -24.55 -8.37
CA VAL A 424 3.08 -25.60 -8.14
C VAL A 424 2.68 -26.51 -6.96
N MET A 425 2.15 -25.93 -5.88
CA MET A 425 1.66 -26.71 -4.73
C MET A 425 0.50 -27.63 -5.10
N THR A 426 -0.43 -27.17 -5.93
CA THR A 426 -1.57 -27.94 -6.42
C THR A 426 -1.11 -29.08 -7.32
N GLU A 427 -0.17 -28.82 -8.22
CA GLU A 427 0.43 -29.83 -9.11
C GLU A 427 1.19 -30.88 -8.30
N LEU A 428 1.96 -30.44 -7.29
CA LEU A 428 2.68 -31.33 -6.38
C LEU A 428 1.74 -32.27 -5.65
N ALA A 429 0.64 -31.78 -5.08
CA ALA A 429 -0.35 -32.61 -4.40
C ALA A 429 -0.99 -33.64 -5.34
N THR A 430 -1.27 -33.24 -6.58
CA THR A 430 -1.80 -34.12 -7.63
C THR A 430 -0.79 -35.21 -7.97
N GLU A 431 0.48 -34.84 -8.18
CA GLU A 431 1.51 -35.81 -8.55
C GLU A 431 1.85 -36.79 -7.42
N ILE A 432 1.80 -36.35 -6.14
CA ILE A 432 1.89 -37.22 -4.97
C ILE A 432 0.75 -38.27 -4.98
N SER A 433 -0.46 -37.84 -5.29
CA SER A 433 -1.61 -38.75 -5.37
C SER A 433 -1.47 -39.76 -6.52
N ASN A 434 -0.97 -39.33 -7.67
CA ASN A 434 -0.63 -40.19 -8.81
C ASN A 434 0.45 -41.22 -8.45
N PHE A 435 1.52 -40.75 -7.80
CA PHE A 435 2.61 -41.60 -7.29
C PHE A 435 2.08 -42.74 -6.40
N PHE A 436 1.23 -42.43 -5.40
CA PHE A 436 0.68 -43.45 -4.52
C PHE A 436 -0.30 -44.39 -5.21
N SER A 437 -1.04 -43.94 -6.21
CA SER A 437 -1.88 -44.79 -7.08
C SER A 437 -1.04 -45.79 -7.86
N LEU A 438 0.06 -45.33 -8.46
CA LEU A 438 1.00 -46.19 -9.18
C LEU A 438 1.66 -47.22 -8.24
N LEU A 439 2.04 -46.79 -7.03
CA LEU A 439 2.61 -47.69 -6.01
C LEU A 439 1.61 -48.76 -5.58
N SER A 440 0.34 -48.41 -5.42
CA SER A 440 -0.71 -49.38 -5.12
C SER A 440 -0.90 -50.37 -6.27
N SER A 441 -0.99 -49.93 -7.51
CA SER A 441 -1.09 -50.75 -8.71
C SER A 441 0.11 -51.69 -8.87
N TRP A 442 1.30 -51.21 -8.58
CA TRP A 442 2.49 -52.04 -8.59
C TRP A 442 2.42 -53.15 -7.55
N ARG A 443 2.00 -52.89 -6.29
CA ARG A 443 1.82 -53.89 -5.23
C ARG A 443 0.81 -54.93 -5.62
N ASP A 444 -0.31 -54.52 -6.23
CA ASP A 444 -1.37 -55.43 -6.68
C ASP A 444 -0.87 -56.37 -7.81
N VAL A 445 -0.14 -55.83 -8.79
CA VAL A 445 0.45 -56.68 -9.87
C VAL A 445 1.48 -57.62 -9.33
N VAL A 446 2.37 -57.18 -8.40
CA VAL A 446 3.34 -58.09 -7.77
C VAL A 446 2.68 -59.20 -6.98
N THR A 447 1.59 -58.89 -6.23
CA THR A 447 0.84 -59.88 -5.46
C THR A 447 0.15 -60.88 -6.37
N LYS A 448 -0.54 -60.44 -7.41
CA LYS A 448 -1.19 -61.33 -8.41
C LYS A 448 -0.17 -62.19 -9.16
N SER A 449 1.00 -61.67 -9.47
CA SER A 449 2.10 -62.45 -10.10
C SER A 449 2.58 -63.57 -9.18
N LYS A 450 2.78 -63.27 -7.89
CA LYS A 450 3.21 -64.28 -6.89
C LYS A 450 2.17 -65.38 -6.63
N GLU A 451 0.86 -65.04 -6.69
CA GLU A 451 -0.23 -66.03 -6.52
C GLU A 451 -0.24 -67.10 -7.63
N LEU A 452 0.26 -66.77 -8.84
CA LEU A 452 0.36 -67.72 -9.96
C LEU A 452 1.50 -68.70 -9.85
N GLY A 453 2.50 -68.44 -8.96
CA GLY A 453 3.64 -69.29 -8.75
C GLY A 453 4.96 -68.75 -9.28
N ASP A 454 6.02 -69.52 -9.07
CA ASP A 454 7.36 -69.11 -9.54
C ASP A 454 7.56 -69.50 -11.01
N LYS A 455 7.91 -68.54 -11.83
CA LYS A 455 8.12 -68.66 -13.29
C LYS A 455 9.13 -69.75 -13.63
N SER A 456 10.27 -69.75 -12.93
CA SER A 456 11.34 -70.70 -13.22
C SER A 456 10.93 -72.15 -12.91
N SER A 457 10.17 -72.34 -11.89
CA SER A 457 9.62 -73.67 -11.49
C SER A 457 8.60 -74.18 -12.52
N ILE A 458 7.75 -73.27 -13.04
CA ILE A 458 6.79 -73.62 -14.07
C ILE A 458 7.43 -73.96 -15.43
N GLU A 459 8.45 -73.15 -15.82
CA GLU A 459 9.24 -73.43 -17.05
C GLU A 459 10.02 -74.76 -16.96
N ALA A 460 10.58 -75.08 -15.81
CA ALA A 460 11.25 -76.36 -15.56
C ALA A 460 10.28 -77.56 -15.65
N GLU A 461 9.07 -77.42 -15.08
CA GLU A 461 8.06 -78.47 -15.11
C GLU A 461 7.48 -78.64 -16.53
N LEU A 462 7.27 -77.55 -17.30
CA LEU A 462 6.90 -77.66 -18.71
C LEU A 462 7.91 -78.40 -19.56
N ASN A 463 9.23 -78.13 -19.34
CA ASN A 463 10.31 -78.83 -20.04
C ASN A 463 10.34 -80.32 -19.66
N ARG A 464 10.14 -80.65 -18.38
CA ARG A 464 10.05 -82.04 -17.94
C ARG A 464 8.91 -82.80 -18.56
N ILE A 465 7.71 -82.19 -18.59
CA ILE A 465 6.51 -82.80 -19.23
C ILE A 465 6.74 -82.96 -20.73
N ALA A 466 7.39 -82.01 -21.39
CA ALA A 466 7.71 -82.10 -22.82
C ALA A 466 8.66 -83.26 -23.14
N GLU A 467 9.69 -83.44 -22.36
CA GLU A 467 10.63 -84.57 -22.50
C GLU A 467 9.94 -85.91 -22.33
N LYS A 468 9.11 -86.08 -21.25
CA LYS A 468 8.32 -87.29 -21.02
C LYS A 468 7.29 -87.58 -22.06
N SER A 469 6.63 -86.55 -22.56
CA SER A 469 5.67 -86.69 -23.65
C SER A 469 6.31 -87.14 -24.95
N GLU A 470 7.58 -86.74 -25.22
CA GLU A 470 8.33 -87.20 -26.37
C GLU A 470 8.76 -88.65 -26.25
N GLU A 471 9.16 -89.09 -25.06
CA GLU A 471 9.45 -90.54 -24.81
C GLU A 471 8.26 -91.40 -24.99
N LEU A 472 7.08 -91.00 -24.50
CA LEU A 472 5.82 -91.74 -24.63
C LEU A 472 5.34 -91.76 -26.08
N ARG A 473 5.61 -90.79 -26.87
CA ARG A 473 5.33 -90.70 -28.31
C ARG A 473 6.16 -91.69 -29.14
N LYS A 474 7.46 -91.76 -28.86
CA LYS A 474 8.36 -92.74 -29.49
C LYS A 474 7.92 -94.18 -29.24
N ALA A 475 7.36 -94.41 -28.10
CA ALA A 475 6.75 -95.72 -27.71
C ALA A 475 5.42 -96.01 -28.37
N SER A 476 4.69 -95.02 -28.93
CA SER A 476 3.31 -95.14 -29.48
C SER A 476 3.24 -95.45 -30.98
N GLY A 477 4.38 -95.61 -31.68
CA GLY A 477 4.42 -96.06 -33.11
C GLY A 477 4.16 -94.89 -34.09
N PHE A 478 4.36 -93.60 -33.70
CA PHE A 478 4.43 -92.46 -34.63
C PHE A 478 5.66 -92.52 -35.56
N THR A 479 5.50 -92.27 -36.87
CA THR A 479 6.65 -91.99 -37.72
C THR A 479 7.34 -90.66 -37.39
N ASP A 480 8.65 -90.55 -37.76
CA ASP A 480 9.40 -89.26 -37.52
C ASP A 480 8.76 -88.07 -38.20
N GLU A 481 8.13 -88.19 -39.34
CA GLU A 481 7.39 -87.17 -40.10
C GLU A 481 6.09 -86.75 -39.38
N GLU A 482 5.36 -87.71 -38.89
CA GLU A 482 4.09 -87.49 -38.14
C GLU A 482 4.42 -86.77 -36.80
N THR A 483 5.52 -87.11 -36.17
CA THR A 483 5.97 -86.50 -34.90
C THR A 483 6.37 -85.01 -35.15
N GLU A 484 7.02 -84.73 -36.23
CA GLU A 484 7.41 -83.36 -36.56
C GLU A 484 6.21 -82.53 -37.01
N GLN A 485 5.26 -83.06 -37.73
CA GLN A 485 4.00 -82.41 -38.08
C GLN A 485 3.14 -82.11 -36.82
N TYR A 486 3.02 -83.05 -35.95
CA TYR A 486 2.30 -82.81 -34.68
C TYR A 486 2.95 -81.72 -33.86
N ARG A 487 4.29 -81.70 -33.77
CA ARG A 487 5.05 -80.70 -33.00
C ARG A 487 4.84 -79.32 -33.59
N LYS A 488 4.88 -79.12 -34.89
CA LYS A 488 4.61 -77.86 -35.58
C LYS A 488 3.22 -77.33 -35.33
N ILE A 489 2.21 -78.22 -35.45
CA ILE A 489 0.80 -77.87 -35.22
C ILE A 489 0.60 -77.48 -33.76
N GLN A 490 1.19 -78.20 -32.83
CA GLN A 490 1.12 -77.92 -31.37
C GLN A 490 1.76 -76.60 -31.01
N GLN A 491 2.92 -76.27 -31.56
CA GLN A 491 3.59 -74.96 -31.39
C GLN A 491 2.72 -73.85 -31.98
N SER A 492 2.15 -74.04 -33.16
CA SER A 492 1.27 -73.09 -33.79
C SER A 492 -0.01 -72.89 -32.97
N LEU A 493 -0.60 -73.92 -32.38
CA LEU A 493 -1.73 -73.85 -31.49
C LEU A 493 -1.44 -73.09 -30.20
N LEU A 494 -0.28 -73.32 -29.59
CA LEU A 494 0.15 -72.57 -28.41
C LEU A 494 0.26 -71.08 -28.69
N SER A 495 0.89 -70.74 -29.83
CA SER A 495 1.05 -69.37 -30.28
C SER A 495 -0.32 -68.73 -30.60
N ALA A 496 -1.23 -69.45 -31.25
CA ALA A 496 -2.56 -68.96 -31.56
C ALA A 496 -3.43 -68.73 -30.28
N ASN A 497 -3.30 -69.62 -29.31
CA ASN A 497 -3.99 -69.48 -28.01
C ASN A 497 -3.45 -68.25 -27.22
N ALA A 498 -2.15 -68.02 -27.23
CA ALA A 498 -1.57 -66.83 -26.63
C ALA A 498 -2.08 -65.55 -27.31
N GLY A 499 -2.08 -65.54 -28.62
CA GLY A 499 -2.67 -64.40 -29.42
C GLY A 499 -4.13 -64.14 -29.10
N PHE A 500 -4.96 -65.20 -29.04
CA PHE A 500 -6.38 -65.11 -28.70
C PHE A 500 -6.63 -64.53 -27.29
N ARG A 501 -5.93 -65.01 -26.27
CA ARG A 501 -6.04 -64.52 -24.91
C ARG A 501 -5.58 -63.07 -24.80
N THR A 502 -4.51 -62.69 -25.49
CA THR A 502 -4.04 -61.31 -25.53
C THR A 502 -5.12 -60.40 -26.18
N ALA A 503 -5.70 -60.84 -27.29
CA ALA A 503 -6.78 -60.10 -27.94
C ALA A 503 -8.03 -59.94 -27.02
N GLN A 504 -8.46 -61.02 -26.35
CA GLN A 504 -9.53 -60.97 -25.37
C GLN A 504 -9.25 -59.98 -24.20
N ARG A 505 -8.04 -60.01 -23.67
CA ARG A 505 -7.67 -59.13 -22.55
C ARG A 505 -7.68 -57.67 -22.98
N VAL A 506 -7.08 -57.35 -24.15
CA VAL A 506 -7.07 -55.99 -24.68
C VAL A 506 -8.50 -55.52 -24.98
N GLU A 507 -9.37 -56.34 -25.53
CA GLU A 507 -10.78 -56.01 -25.76
C GLU A 507 -11.50 -55.74 -24.44
N ALA A 508 -11.34 -56.60 -23.44
CA ALA A 508 -11.94 -56.45 -22.12
C ALA A 508 -11.49 -55.15 -21.41
N SER A 509 -10.17 -54.88 -21.43
CA SER A 509 -9.62 -53.64 -20.84
C SER A 509 -10.16 -52.39 -21.55
N MET A 510 -10.31 -52.42 -22.87
CA MET A 510 -10.87 -51.28 -23.60
C MET A 510 -12.36 -51.08 -23.29
N ARG A 511 -13.12 -52.14 -23.11
CA ARG A 511 -14.54 -52.07 -22.69
C ARG A 511 -14.71 -51.50 -21.29
N THR A 512 -13.82 -51.84 -20.35
CA THR A 512 -13.76 -51.25 -19.00
C THR A 512 -13.50 -49.75 -19.07
N VAL A 513 -12.47 -49.31 -19.80
CA VAL A 513 -12.16 -47.89 -19.94
C VAL A 513 -13.34 -47.09 -20.54
N VAL A 514 -14.01 -47.68 -21.58
CA VAL A 514 -15.18 -47.04 -22.20
C VAL A 514 -16.38 -46.96 -21.25
N ALA A 515 -16.52 -47.88 -20.32
CA ALA A 515 -17.58 -47.82 -19.30
C ALA A 515 -17.30 -46.84 -18.16
N GLU A 516 -16.05 -46.72 -17.73
CA GLU A 516 -15.65 -45.92 -16.59
C GLU A 516 -15.46 -44.39 -16.91
N VAL A 517 -14.87 -44.05 -18.09
CA VAL A 517 -14.58 -42.66 -18.47
C VAL A 517 -15.83 -41.76 -18.46
N PRO A 518 -16.99 -42.15 -19.03
CA PRO A 518 -18.20 -41.32 -18.95
C PRO A 518 -18.69 -41.06 -17.51
N ALA A 519 -18.52 -42.02 -16.62
CA ALA A 519 -18.91 -41.86 -15.22
C ALA A 519 -18.02 -40.82 -14.51
N VAL A 520 -16.72 -40.89 -14.73
CA VAL A 520 -15.76 -39.90 -14.19
C VAL A 520 -16.01 -38.50 -14.75
N ILE A 521 -16.34 -38.40 -16.04
CA ILE A 521 -16.66 -37.10 -16.69
C ILE A 521 -17.93 -36.52 -16.07
N GLN A 522 -18.98 -37.34 -15.84
CA GLN A 522 -20.24 -36.91 -15.23
C GLN A 522 -20.03 -36.44 -13.78
N ASP A 523 -19.22 -37.13 -12.99
CA ASP A 523 -18.87 -36.73 -11.63
C ASP A 523 -18.10 -35.40 -11.62
N THR A 524 -17.16 -35.22 -12.57
CA THR A 524 -16.41 -33.98 -12.72
C THR A 524 -17.29 -32.80 -13.15
N LEU A 525 -18.23 -33.02 -14.06
CA LEU A 525 -19.19 -32.00 -14.50
C LEU A 525 -20.12 -31.57 -13.37
N ALA A 526 -20.55 -32.51 -12.52
CA ALA A 526 -21.35 -32.21 -11.33
C ALA A 526 -20.55 -31.33 -10.32
N LYS A 527 -19.31 -31.70 -10.04
CA LYS A 527 -18.44 -30.92 -9.15
C LYS A 527 -18.17 -29.49 -9.68
N ILE A 528 -18.06 -29.31 -10.98
CA ILE A 528 -17.96 -27.96 -11.59
C ILE A 528 -19.23 -27.15 -11.32
N ASP A 529 -20.41 -27.76 -11.33
CA ASP A 529 -21.66 -27.08 -11.03
C ASP A 529 -21.73 -26.64 -9.56
N ASP A 530 -21.29 -27.49 -8.64
CA ASP A 530 -21.27 -27.18 -7.21
C ASP A 530 -20.34 -26.01 -6.92
N VAL A 531 -19.11 -26.02 -7.46
CA VAL A 531 -18.12 -24.93 -7.29
C VAL A 531 -18.62 -23.61 -7.88
N VAL A 532 -19.32 -23.67 -9.03
CA VAL A 532 -19.88 -22.46 -9.65
C VAL A 532 -21.07 -21.93 -8.84
N ALA A 533 -21.88 -22.78 -8.28
CA ALA A 533 -22.97 -22.39 -7.40
C ALA A 533 -22.42 -21.67 -6.15
N GLU A 534 -21.42 -22.24 -5.50
CA GLU A 534 -20.74 -21.60 -4.35
C GLU A 534 -20.09 -20.25 -4.74
N ALA A 535 -19.39 -20.17 -5.89
CA ALA A 535 -18.75 -18.94 -6.34
C ALA A 535 -19.76 -17.84 -6.73
N THR A 536 -20.97 -18.20 -7.18
CA THR A 536 -22.02 -17.23 -7.54
C THR A 536 -22.87 -16.77 -6.36
N ASP A 537 -22.86 -17.50 -5.23
CA ASP A 537 -23.48 -17.09 -3.97
C ASP A 537 -22.59 -16.17 -3.12
N PHE A 538 -21.35 -15.95 -3.55
CA PHE A 538 -20.41 -15.04 -2.88
C PHE A 538 -20.74 -13.58 -3.21
N HIS A 539 -21.12 -12.79 -2.20
CA HIS A 539 -21.57 -11.39 -2.32
C HIS A 539 -20.51 -10.38 -2.81
N GLY A 540 -19.31 -10.83 -3.20
CA GLY A 540 -18.20 -9.98 -3.64
C GLY A 540 -17.96 -9.90 -5.16
N LEU A 541 -18.78 -10.58 -5.99
CA LEU A 541 -18.63 -10.53 -7.44
C LEU A 541 -19.69 -9.64 -8.07
N GLU A 542 -19.28 -8.75 -8.99
CA GLU A 542 -20.22 -7.97 -9.79
C GLU A 542 -21.07 -8.88 -10.70
N GLU A 543 -22.31 -8.47 -10.99
CA GLU A 543 -23.24 -9.24 -11.83
C GLU A 543 -22.68 -9.55 -13.22
N THR A 544 -21.83 -8.67 -13.75
CA THR A 544 -21.09 -8.82 -15.02
C THR A 544 -20.01 -9.90 -14.93
N GLU A 545 -19.29 -9.99 -13.81
CA GLU A 545 -18.24 -10.99 -13.58
C GLU A 545 -18.84 -12.37 -13.36
N THR A 546 -19.93 -12.44 -12.59
CA THR A 546 -20.72 -13.68 -12.40
C THR A 546 -21.26 -14.21 -13.73
N GLN A 547 -21.73 -13.33 -14.61
CA GLN A 547 -22.24 -13.71 -15.92
C GLN A 547 -21.13 -14.16 -16.87
N GLN A 548 -19.93 -13.56 -16.80
CA GLN A 548 -18.75 -13.99 -17.52
C GLN A 548 -18.27 -15.37 -17.05
N LEU A 549 -18.17 -15.58 -15.74
CA LEU A 549 -17.81 -16.87 -15.15
C LEU A 549 -18.77 -17.98 -15.63
N ARG A 550 -20.07 -17.77 -15.52
CA ARG A 550 -21.08 -18.71 -16.03
C ARG A 550 -20.91 -19.00 -17.52
N SER A 551 -20.63 -17.98 -18.33
CA SER A 551 -20.39 -18.15 -19.77
C SER A 551 -19.14 -18.99 -20.05
N HIS A 552 -18.04 -18.78 -19.32
CA HIS A 552 -16.82 -19.58 -19.46
C HIS A 552 -17.05 -21.03 -19.05
N VAL A 553 -17.78 -21.27 -17.96
CA VAL A 553 -18.09 -22.61 -17.50
C VAL A 553 -19.00 -23.35 -18.50
N VAL A 554 -19.99 -22.69 -19.06
CA VAL A 554 -20.82 -23.28 -20.12
C VAL A 554 -19.97 -23.71 -21.33
N LYS A 555 -19.03 -22.86 -21.77
CA LYS A 555 -18.09 -23.20 -22.86
C LYS A 555 -17.18 -24.36 -22.50
N LEU A 556 -16.67 -24.41 -21.28
CA LEU A 556 -15.85 -25.52 -20.78
C LEU A 556 -16.63 -26.83 -20.78
N LYS A 557 -17.87 -26.84 -20.25
CA LYS A 557 -18.74 -28.02 -20.27
C LYS A 557 -19.03 -28.51 -21.68
N GLN A 558 -19.37 -27.59 -22.59
CA GLN A 558 -19.58 -27.93 -23.99
C GLN A 558 -18.33 -28.55 -24.65
N ALA A 559 -17.14 -28.04 -24.31
CA ALA A 559 -15.89 -28.61 -24.79
C ALA A 559 -15.63 -30.01 -24.23
N ILE A 560 -15.90 -30.23 -22.94
CA ILE A 560 -15.78 -31.55 -22.29
C ILE A 560 -16.78 -32.53 -22.86
N GLU A 561 -18.04 -32.14 -23.08
CA GLU A 561 -19.07 -32.98 -23.70
C GLU A 561 -18.73 -33.33 -25.14
N ALA A 562 -18.24 -32.36 -25.94
CA ALA A 562 -17.78 -32.58 -27.31
C ALA A 562 -16.61 -33.57 -27.36
N ALA A 563 -15.61 -33.38 -26.46
CA ALA A 563 -14.48 -34.31 -26.36
C ALA A 563 -14.93 -35.71 -25.95
N ASN A 564 -15.90 -35.84 -25.02
CA ASN A 564 -16.47 -37.13 -24.65
C ASN A 564 -17.22 -37.83 -25.81
N ALA A 565 -17.95 -37.07 -26.61
CA ALA A 565 -18.62 -37.60 -27.79
C ALA A 565 -17.61 -38.14 -28.83
N ILE A 566 -16.53 -37.42 -29.10
CA ILE A 566 -15.43 -37.85 -29.99
C ILE A 566 -14.77 -39.11 -29.44
N PHE A 567 -14.47 -39.13 -28.14
CA PHE A 567 -13.91 -40.30 -27.45
C PHE A 567 -14.81 -41.52 -27.57
N ALA A 568 -16.12 -41.37 -27.32
CA ALA A 568 -17.08 -42.45 -27.41
C ALA A 568 -17.17 -43.00 -28.87
N GLU A 569 -17.14 -42.15 -29.88
CA GLU A 569 -17.17 -42.56 -31.29
C GLU A 569 -15.89 -43.31 -31.69
N ASP A 570 -14.70 -42.74 -31.36
CA ASP A 570 -13.42 -43.37 -31.73
C ASP A 570 -13.21 -44.70 -31.02
N THR A 571 -13.51 -44.75 -29.72
CA THR A 571 -13.41 -45.98 -28.90
C THR A 571 -14.41 -47.04 -29.35
N SER A 572 -15.63 -46.69 -29.76
CA SER A 572 -16.60 -47.60 -30.32
C SER A 572 -16.05 -48.26 -31.58
N LYS A 573 -15.48 -47.47 -32.50
CA LYS A 573 -14.85 -47.99 -33.74
C LYS A 573 -13.67 -48.92 -33.43
N ARG A 574 -12.87 -48.61 -32.43
CA ARG A 574 -11.75 -49.45 -31.96
C ARG A 574 -12.21 -50.74 -31.37
N ILE A 575 -13.28 -50.73 -30.50
CA ILE A 575 -13.86 -51.97 -29.94
C ILE A 575 -14.32 -52.89 -31.04
N VAL A 576 -14.98 -52.40 -32.08
CA VAL A 576 -15.41 -53.22 -33.21
C VAL A 576 -14.22 -53.92 -33.88
N LYS A 577 -13.12 -53.21 -34.14
CA LYS A 577 -11.89 -53.77 -34.69
C LYS A 577 -11.25 -54.82 -33.75
N LEU A 578 -11.25 -54.56 -32.46
CA LEU A 578 -10.73 -55.51 -31.46
C LEU A 578 -11.59 -56.77 -31.41
N THR A 579 -12.91 -56.63 -31.41
CA THR A 579 -13.84 -57.76 -31.45
C THR A 579 -13.65 -58.63 -32.71
N ASP A 580 -13.46 -57.98 -33.86
CA ASP A 580 -13.16 -58.71 -35.12
C ASP A 580 -11.80 -59.42 -35.05
N GLY A 581 -10.79 -58.77 -34.47
CA GLY A 581 -9.48 -59.37 -34.20
C GLY A 581 -9.57 -60.59 -33.25
N THR A 582 -10.36 -60.49 -32.19
CA THR A 582 -10.62 -61.59 -31.23
C THR A 582 -11.33 -62.74 -31.92
N LYS A 583 -12.32 -62.50 -32.81
CA LYS A 583 -12.99 -63.51 -33.58
C LYS A 583 -12.06 -64.20 -34.56
N ALA A 584 -11.20 -63.44 -35.25
CA ALA A 584 -10.22 -64.02 -36.18
C ALA A 584 -9.21 -64.91 -35.44
N ALA A 585 -8.74 -64.49 -34.28
CA ALA A 585 -7.85 -65.28 -33.43
C ALA A 585 -8.54 -66.59 -32.92
N SER A 586 -9.80 -66.52 -32.55
CA SER A 586 -10.59 -67.70 -32.20
C SER A 586 -10.66 -68.70 -33.33
N LYS A 587 -10.98 -68.22 -34.57
CA LYS A 587 -11.01 -69.10 -35.74
C LYS A 587 -9.67 -69.77 -36.03
N ALA A 588 -8.55 -69.04 -35.81
CA ALA A 588 -7.23 -69.65 -35.96
C ALA A 588 -7.01 -70.80 -34.94
N VAL A 589 -7.39 -70.62 -33.67
CA VAL A 589 -7.33 -71.65 -32.66
C VAL A 589 -8.18 -72.90 -33.06
N GLU A 590 -9.41 -72.66 -33.55
CA GLU A 590 -10.28 -73.76 -34.01
C GLU A 590 -9.67 -74.51 -35.18
N ALA A 591 -9.04 -73.82 -36.14
CA ALA A 591 -8.39 -74.43 -37.29
C ALA A 591 -7.23 -75.35 -36.85
N PHE A 592 -6.39 -74.88 -35.92
CA PHE A 592 -5.28 -75.69 -35.40
C PHE A 592 -5.79 -76.87 -34.54
N ASN A 593 -6.81 -76.71 -33.75
CA ASN A 593 -7.48 -77.81 -33.04
C ASN A 593 -8.00 -78.88 -34.00
N SER A 594 -8.62 -78.46 -35.08
CA SER A 594 -9.15 -79.42 -36.10
C SER A 594 -8.03 -80.15 -36.82
N ALA A 595 -6.90 -79.47 -37.07
CA ALA A 595 -5.71 -80.10 -37.67
C ALA A 595 -5.00 -81.07 -36.72
N LEU A 596 -5.11 -80.87 -35.41
CA LEU A 596 -4.57 -81.75 -34.39
C LEU A 596 -5.41 -83.07 -34.19
N LYS A 597 -6.71 -83.03 -34.53
CA LYS A 597 -7.71 -84.12 -34.26
C LYS A 597 -7.26 -85.48 -34.75
N PRO A 598 -6.74 -85.66 -36.03
CA PRO A 598 -6.30 -86.96 -36.52
C PRO A 598 -5.16 -87.60 -35.70
N PHE A 599 -4.30 -86.76 -35.15
CA PHE A 599 -3.19 -87.18 -34.29
C PHE A 599 -3.67 -87.54 -32.89
N LEU A 600 -4.69 -86.78 -32.34
CA LEU A 600 -5.28 -87.06 -31.05
C LEU A 600 -6.07 -88.42 -31.07
N ASP A 601 -6.74 -88.86 -32.18
CA ASP A 601 -7.38 -90.12 -32.30
C ASP A 601 -6.37 -91.29 -32.20
N LYS A 602 -5.14 -91.10 -32.67
CA LYS A 602 -4.03 -92.10 -32.46
C LYS A 602 -3.51 -92.13 -31.05
N ILE A 603 -3.60 -91.02 -30.33
CA ILE A 603 -3.17 -90.86 -28.92
C ILE A 603 -4.27 -91.29 -27.93
N ALA A 604 -5.53 -91.42 -28.41
CA ALA A 604 -6.75 -91.60 -27.59
C ALA A 604 -6.72 -92.78 -26.67
N ASN A 605 -5.86 -93.73 -26.90
CA ASN A 605 -5.71 -94.95 -26.08
C ASN A 605 -4.64 -94.89 -25.01
N GLN A 606 -3.89 -93.76 -24.83
CA GLN A 606 -2.89 -93.60 -23.82
C GLN A 606 -3.28 -92.53 -22.82
N LYS A 607 -3.71 -92.97 -21.62
CA LYS A 607 -4.22 -92.09 -20.55
C LYS A 607 -3.13 -91.01 -20.11
N GLU A 608 -1.92 -91.44 -19.94
CA GLU A 608 -0.80 -90.59 -19.49
C GLU A 608 -0.45 -89.42 -20.48
N LEU A 609 -0.53 -89.65 -21.78
CA LEU A 609 -0.28 -88.65 -22.81
C LEU A 609 -1.35 -87.52 -22.80
N ARG A 610 -2.60 -87.85 -22.50
CA ARG A 610 -3.66 -86.90 -22.30
C ARG A 610 -3.51 -86.06 -21.03
N GLU A 611 -3.15 -86.70 -19.94
CA GLU A 611 -2.84 -85.97 -18.67
C GLU A 611 -1.68 -85.01 -18.86
N HIS A 612 -0.63 -85.36 -19.59
CA HIS A 612 0.47 -84.49 -19.90
C HIS A 612 0.09 -83.30 -20.82
N GLN A 613 -0.83 -83.54 -21.78
CA GLN A 613 -1.35 -82.49 -22.65
C GLN A 613 -2.18 -81.49 -21.89
N GLU A 614 -3.06 -81.89 -20.99
CA GLU A 614 -3.86 -81.02 -20.16
C GLU A 614 -2.98 -80.24 -19.16
N SER A 615 -1.99 -80.85 -18.57
CA SER A 615 -1.02 -80.20 -17.71
C SER A 615 -0.17 -79.13 -18.45
N THR A 616 0.27 -79.43 -19.66
CA THR A 616 0.99 -78.50 -20.52
C THR A 616 0.12 -77.27 -20.81
N LYS A 617 -1.15 -77.52 -21.17
CA LYS A 617 -2.08 -76.40 -21.45
C LYS A 617 -2.32 -75.51 -20.23
N GLN A 618 -2.50 -76.12 -19.04
CA GLN A 618 -2.70 -75.38 -17.78
C GLN A 618 -1.47 -74.56 -17.39
N LEU A 619 -0.30 -75.20 -17.36
CA LEU A 619 0.96 -74.55 -16.99
C LEU A 619 1.34 -73.46 -17.99
N SER A 620 1.14 -73.71 -19.31
CA SER A 620 1.37 -72.64 -20.32
C SER A 620 0.49 -71.46 -20.11
N SER A 621 -0.79 -71.66 -19.69
CA SER A 621 -1.72 -70.61 -19.36
C SER A 621 -1.29 -69.76 -18.14
N VAL A 622 -0.74 -70.41 -17.12
CA VAL A 622 -0.20 -69.78 -15.94
C VAL A 622 1.08 -69.00 -16.29
N LEU A 623 1.98 -69.54 -17.10
CA LEU A 623 3.18 -68.90 -17.53
C LEU A 623 2.89 -67.60 -18.36
N GLU A 624 1.91 -67.66 -19.25
CA GLU A 624 1.44 -66.49 -20.00
C GLU A 624 0.89 -65.41 -19.05
N GLY A 625 0.13 -65.79 -18.01
CA GLY A 625 -0.38 -64.88 -16.98
C GLY A 625 0.78 -64.16 -16.28
N ILE A 626 1.79 -64.93 -15.84
CA ILE A 626 3.00 -64.38 -15.18
C ILE A 626 3.75 -63.40 -16.13
N ASN A 627 3.99 -63.77 -17.37
CA ASN A 627 4.65 -62.88 -18.35
C ASN A 627 3.84 -61.62 -18.62
N GLY A 628 2.49 -61.71 -18.59
CA GLY A 628 1.60 -60.56 -18.66
C GLY A 628 1.80 -59.59 -17.52
N TYR A 629 1.86 -60.13 -16.29
CA TYR A 629 2.08 -59.27 -15.10
C TYR A 629 3.50 -58.70 -15.03
N GLU A 630 4.52 -59.43 -15.47
CA GLU A 630 5.88 -58.88 -15.57
C GLU A 630 5.97 -57.67 -16.53
N LYS A 631 5.31 -57.77 -17.68
CA LYS A 631 5.25 -56.64 -18.63
C LYS A 631 4.48 -55.44 -18.04
N GLU A 632 3.36 -55.70 -17.38
CA GLU A 632 2.57 -54.67 -16.70
C GLU A 632 3.39 -54.02 -15.56
N LYS A 633 4.05 -54.79 -14.73
CA LYS A 633 4.97 -54.33 -13.70
C LYS A 633 6.05 -53.40 -14.26
N THR A 634 6.72 -53.78 -15.36
CA THR A 634 7.73 -52.95 -16.01
C THR A 634 7.18 -51.62 -16.48
N GLN A 635 5.98 -51.60 -17.02
CA GLN A 635 5.28 -50.36 -17.46
C GLN A 635 4.91 -49.45 -16.27
N ILE A 636 4.47 -50.02 -15.15
CA ILE A 636 4.16 -49.27 -13.94
C ILE A 636 5.47 -48.73 -13.34
N GLU A 637 6.57 -49.50 -13.29
CA GLU A 637 7.88 -49.03 -12.80
C GLU A 637 8.42 -47.85 -13.59
N GLN A 638 8.27 -47.83 -14.91
CA GLN A 638 8.64 -46.69 -15.74
C GLN A 638 7.81 -45.43 -15.40
N LYS A 639 6.48 -45.57 -15.26
CA LYS A 639 5.59 -44.47 -14.90
C LYS A 639 5.86 -43.98 -13.47
N TYR A 640 6.11 -44.88 -12.57
CA TYR A 640 6.48 -44.61 -11.17
C TYR A 640 7.78 -43.79 -11.09
N GLY A 641 8.83 -44.20 -11.84
CA GLY A 641 10.08 -43.44 -11.95
C GLY A 641 9.88 -42.03 -12.47
N ALA A 642 9.08 -41.87 -13.53
CA ALA A 642 8.73 -40.57 -14.09
C ALA A 642 7.95 -39.68 -13.10
N SER A 643 7.05 -40.29 -12.31
CA SER A 643 6.31 -39.58 -11.26
C SER A 643 7.22 -39.10 -10.13
N VAL A 644 8.20 -39.90 -9.71
CA VAL A 644 9.19 -39.46 -8.71
C VAL A 644 10.02 -38.29 -9.23
N GLU A 645 10.49 -38.33 -10.48
CA GLU A 645 11.22 -37.23 -11.12
C GLU A 645 10.36 -35.95 -11.23
N ALA A 646 9.05 -36.10 -11.53
CA ALA A 646 8.12 -34.99 -11.55
C ALA A 646 7.95 -34.34 -10.17
N VAL A 647 7.81 -35.13 -9.11
CA VAL A 647 7.75 -34.61 -7.73
C VAL A 647 9.05 -33.87 -7.37
N GLU A 648 10.22 -34.42 -7.71
CA GLU A 648 11.53 -33.78 -7.44
C GLU A 648 11.65 -32.43 -8.19
N ARG A 649 11.22 -32.38 -9.43
CA ARG A 649 11.17 -31.14 -10.23
C ARG A 649 10.24 -30.12 -9.58
N LEU A 650 9.03 -30.49 -9.16
CA LEU A 650 8.08 -29.61 -8.50
C LEU A 650 8.59 -29.07 -7.15
N VAL A 651 9.33 -29.87 -6.40
CA VAL A 651 10.04 -29.40 -5.20
C VAL A 651 11.07 -28.32 -5.56
N SER A 652 11.82 -28.50 -6.65
CA SER A 652 12.77 -27.50 -7.14
C SER A 652 12.06 -26.23 -7.61
N ASP A 653 10.97 -26.35 -8.37
CA ASP A 653 10.20 -25.23 -8.89
C ASP A 653 9.56 -24.41 -7.77
N ARG A 654 9.06 -25.09 -6.72
CA ARG A 654 8.57 -24.42 -5.50
C ARG A 654 9.65 -23.61 -4.82
N PHE A 655 10.82 -24.20 -4.64
CA PHE A 655 11.96 -23.52 -4.02
C PHE A 655 12.41 -22.30 -4.85
N ALA A 656 12.54 -22.47 -6.16
CA ALA A 656 12.88 -21.37 -7.08
C ALA A 656 11.84 -20.22 -7.04
N THR A 657 10.56 -20.56 -6.84
CA THR A 657 9.52 -19.52 -6.69
C THR A 657 9.70 -18.76 -5.39
N GLN A 658 10.07 -19.44 -4.31
CA GLN A 658 10.38 -18.79 -3.02
C GLN A 658 11.64 -17.91 -3.13
N GLU A 659 12.68 -18.34 -3.84
CA GLU A 659 13.86 -17.51 -4.13
C GLU A 659 13.48 -16.23 -4.87
N ARG A 660 12.65 -16.32 -5.91
CA ARG A 660 12.17 -15.14 -6.66
C ARG A 660 11.32 -14.20 -5.79
N LEU A 661 10.58 -14.70 -4.79
CA LEU A 661 9.90 -13.87 -3.79
C LEU A 661 10.92 -13.10 -2.94
N ILE A 662 11.97 -13.75 -2.46
CA ILE A 662 13.04 -13.11 -1.70
C ILE A 662 13.79 -12.07 -2.57
N GLU A 663 14.05 -12.38 -3.84
CA GLU A 663 14.65 -11.43 -4.79
C GLU A 663 13.77 -10.19 -4.97
N LEU A 664 12.45 -10.38 -5.16
CA LEU A 664 11.49 -9.26 -5.25
C LEU A 664 11.53 -8.39 -3.99
N PHE A 665 11.56 -9.02 -2.80
CA PHE A 665 11.63 -8.30 -1.52
C PHE A 665 12.94 -7.52 -1.36
N ASN A 666 14.03 -7.95 -1.99
CA ASN A 666 15.36 -7.34 -1.89
C ASN A 666 15.69 -6.38 -3.05
N GLU A 667 14.74 -6.10 -3.96
CA GLU A 667 14.99 -5.13 -5.03
C GLU A 667 15.28 -3.73 -4.48
N PRO A 668 16.35 -3.05 -4.94
CA PRO A 668 16.74 -1.73 -4.43
C PRO A 668 15.64 -0.67 -4.53
N THR A 669 14.75 -0.80 -5.51
CA THR A 669 13.59 0.09 -5.70
C THR A 669 12.64 0.09 -4.49
N TYR A 670 12.57 -1.02 -3.75
CA TYR A 670 11.67 -1.19 -2.60
C TYR A 670 12.40 -1.16 -1.26
N THR A 671 13.73 -1.36 -1.25
CA THR A 671 14.51 -1.59 -0.03
C THR A 671 15.44 -0.47 0.34
N ASN A 672 15.81 0.41 -0.61
CA ASN A 672 16.66 1.58 -0.34
C ASN A 672 15.78 2.80 -0.07
N LEU A 673 15.66 3.16 1.21
CA LEU A 673 14.77 4.24 1.66
C LEU A 673 15.49 5.60 1.82
N GLY A 674 16.76 5.71 1.40
CA GLY A 674 17.61 6.87 1.69
C GLY A 674 18.15 6.82 3.13
N ASP A 675 18.89 7.87 3.54
CA ASP A 675 19.47 8.03 4.88
C ASP A 675 20.12 6.76 5.46
N ASP A 676 20.74 5.92 4.60
CA ASP A 676 21.42 4.65 4.93
C ASP A 676 20.52 3.56 5.57
N ILE A 677 19.19 3.68 5.42
CA ILE A 677 18.24 2.65 5.86
C ILE A 677 18.08 1.61 4.75
N VAL A 678 18.36 0.37 5.10
CA VAL A 678 18.23 -0.79 4.19
C VAL A 678 17.31 -1.83 4.83
N ILE A 679 16.26 -2.22 4.09
CA ILE A 679 15.43 -3.37 4.42
C ILE A 679 15.94 -4.55 3.60
N SER A 680 16.08 -5.72 4.24
CA SER A 680 16.39 -6.97 3.53
C SER A 680 15.47 -8.08 4.02
N ALA A 681 15.15 -9.02 3.13
CA ALA A 681 14.39 -10.20 3.43
C ALA A 681 15.28 -11.45 3.28
N ASP A 682 15.21 -12.32 4.26
CA ASP A 682 15.92 -13.58 4.27
C ASP A 682 14.92 -14.75 4.24
N MET A 683 15.29 -15.83 3.54
CA MET A 683 14.53 -17.06 3.55
C MET A 683 14.68 -17.76 4.91
N MET A 684 13.55 -18.12 5.50
CA MET A 684 13.49 -18.85 6.77
C MET A 684 12.92 -20.25 6.56
N PHE A 685 13.41 -21.19 7.34
CA PHE A 685 12.90 -22.55 7.41
C PHE A 685 12.28 -22.80 8.79
N GLU A 686 11.03 -23.22 8.81
CA GLU A 686 10.27 -23.49 10.04
C GLU A 686 10.73 -24.83 10.65
N LYS A 687 11.96 -24.84 11.14
CA LYS A 687 12.66 -26.03 11.60
C LYS A 687 11.87 -26.80 12.66
N ASP A 688 11.40 -26.13 13.70
CA ASP A 688 10.69 -26.74 14.83
C ASP A 688 9.38 -27.41 14.36
N ARG A 689 8.67 -26.78 13.44
CA ARG A 689 7.47 -27.31 12.82
C ARG A 689 7.78 -28.51 11.92
N PHE A 690 8.82 -28.43 11.09
CA PHE A 690 9.26 -29.55 10.27
C PHE A 690 9.67 -30.74 11.12
N GLU A 691 10.42 -30.53 12.19
CA GLU A 691 10.84 -31.59 13.10
C GLU A 691 9.66 -32.22 13.85
N SER A 692 8.75 -31.41 14.33
CA SER A 692 7.50 -31.87 14.97
C SER A 692 6.62 -32.66 14.01
N ASP A 693 6.38 -32.15 12.81
CA ASP A 693 5.48 -32.74 11.83
C ASP A 693 6.11 -33.97 11.17
N PHE A 694 7.24 -33.80 10.48
CA PHE A 694 7.84 -34.84 9.66
C PHE A 694 8.63 -35.86 10.50
N LEU A 695 9.60 -35.42 11.31
CA LEU A 695 10.37 -36.33 12.15
C LEU A 695 9.49 -36.97 13.24
N GLY A 696 8.45 -36.27 13.65
CA GLY A 696 7.44 -36.79 14.57
C GLY A 696 6.70 -38.04 14.08
N CYS A 697 6.73 -38.37 12.76
CA CYS A 697 6.15 -39.59 12.21
C CYS A 697 6.92 -40.86 12.57
N PHE A 698 8.18 -40.73 12.95
CA PHE A 698 9.10 -41.87 13.16
C PHE A 698 9.32 -42.16 14.64
N ASP A 699 9.68 -43.42 14.94
CA ASP A 699 10.19 -43.80 16.26
C ASP A 699 11.66 -43.40 16.37
N LEU A 700 11.87 -42.20 16.95
CA LEU A 700 13.19 -41.54 17.06
C LEU A 700 14.06 -42.05 18.21
N ARG A 701 13.74 -43.21 18.86
CA ARG A 701 14.65 -43.88 19.78
C ARG A 701 15.96 -44.31 19.09
N HIS A 702 15.97 -44.29 17.78
CA HIS A 702 17.15 -44.48 16.93
C HIS A 702 17.35 -43.27 16.04
N SER A 703 18.63 -42.90 15.80
CA SER A 703 18.95 -41.72 14.98
C SER A 703 18.23 -41.71 13.63
N ALA A 704 17.74 -40.53 13.20
CA ALA A 704 17.16 -40.31 11.88
C ALA A 704 18.21 -40.25 10.74
N SER A 705 19.48 -40.54 11.01
CA SER A 705 20.57 -40.44 10.03
C SER A 705 20.40 -41.30 8.77
N TRP A 706 19.54 -42.31 8.80
CA TRP A 706 19.16 -43.10 7.62
C TRP A 706 18.45 -42.28 6.53
N LEU A 707 17.82 -41.15 6.89
CA LEU A 707 17.23 -40.20 5.93
C LEU A 707 18.27 -39.40 5.14
N GLY A 708 19.52 -39.34 5.65
CA GLY A 708 20.62 -38.64 5.00
C GLY A 708 21.55 -37.95 6.00
N SER A 709 22.67 -37.43 5.51
CA SER A 709 23.71 -36.81 6.33
C SER A 709 23.31 -35.54 7.04
N HIS A 710 22.20 -34.89 6.56
CA HIS A 710 21.65 -33.66 7.15
C HIS A 710 20.75 -33.92 8.35
N PHE A 711 20.33 -35.19 8.58
CA PHE A 711 19.51 -35.57 9.72
C PHE A 711 20.41 -36.21 10.80
N ARG A 712 20.70 -35.44 11.87
CA ARG A 712 21.56 -35.88 12.99
C ARG A 712 20.81 -35.62 14.30
N ASP A 713 20.95 -36.54 15.24
CA ASP A 713 20.41 -36.41 16.61
C ASP A 713 18.95 -36.02 16.66
N ASN A 714 18.11 -36.54 15.70
CA ASN A 714 16.72 -36.27 15.53
C ASN A 714 16.40 -34.80 15.18
N SER A 715 17.35 -34.11 14.57
CA SER A 715 17.24 -32.75 14.10
C SER A 715 17.74 -32.62 12.66
N ILE A 716 17.31 -31.58 11.95
CA ILE A 716 17.74 -31.25 10.58
C ILE A 716 18.78 -30.13 10.60
N ALA A 717 19.93 -30.37 9.94
CA ALA A 717 20.87 -29.31 9.57
C ALA A 717 20.45 -28.75 8.19
N TRP A 718 19.67 -27.68 8.21
CA TRP A 718 19.14 -27.06 6.99
C TRP A 718 19.99 -25.88 6.56
N HIS A 719 20.22 -25.76 5.24
CA HIS A 719 20.81 -24.60 4.56
C HIS A 719 20.03 -24.35 3.28
N PRO A 720 19.74 -23.07 2.93
CA PRO A 720 18.97 -22.73 1.73
C PRO A 720 19.50 -23.38 0.46
N GLU A 721 20.82 -23.30 0.22
CA GLU A 721 21.50 -23.81 -0.96
C GLU A 721 21.36 -25.34 -1.13
N GLU A 722 21.05 -26.07 -0.07
CA GLU A 722 20.91 -27.52 -0.07
C GLU A 722 19.47 -28.01 0.11
N HIS A 723 18.50 -27.08 0.21
CA HIS A 723 17.09 -27.41 0.51
C HIS A 723 16.56 -28.51 -0.42
N VAL A 724 16.63 -28.28 -1.74
CA VAL A 724 16.12 -29.23 -2.75
C VAL A 724 16.78 -30.57 -2.60
N LYS A 725 18.10 -30.60 -2.45
CA LYS A 725 18.89 -31.81 -2.28
C LYS A 725 18.53 -32.59 -0.99
N ILE A 726 18.30 -31.86 0.11
CA ILE A 726 17.91 -32.47 1.39
C ILE A 726 16.54 -33.15 1.24
N ILE A 727 15.55 -32.44 0.72
CA ILE A 727 14.17 -32.93 0.60
C ILE A 727 14.07 -34.07 -0.41
N THR A 728 14.67 -33.95 -1.59
CA THR A 728 14.62 -35.00 -2.63
C THR A 728 15.40 -36.25 -2.20
N SER A 729 16.55 -36.09 -1.51
CA SER A 729 17.28 -37.22 -0.94
C SER A 729 16.48 -37.95 0.13
N ALA A 730 15.80 -37.22 1.01
CA ALA A 730 14.95 -37.82 2.04
C ALA A 730 13.72 -38.51 1.40
N LEU A 731 13.13 -37.95 0.37
CA LEU A 731 12.02 -38.55 -0.40
C LEU A 731 12.46 -39.89 -1.01
N ARG A 732 13.60 -39.92 -1.72
CA ARG A 732 14.14 -41.19 -2.29
C ARG A 732 14.36 -42.22 -1.23
N LYS A 733 14.95 -41.88 -0.08
CA LYS A 733 15.13 -42.81 1.05
C LYS A 733 13.82 -43.38 1.59
N LEU A 734 12.80 -42.55 1.70
CA LEU A 734 11.46 -42.99 2.14
C LEU A 734 10.82 -44.01 1.18
N ILE A 735 10.94 -43.78 -0.12
CA ILE A 735 10.28 -44.64 -1.13
C ILE A 735 11.09 -45.91 -1.47
N GLU A 736 12.43 -45.87 -1.35
CA GLU A 736 13.30 -47.00 -1.61
C GLU A 736 13.32 -48.01 -0.46
N MET A 737 13.06 -47.56 0.77
CA MET A 737 13.12 -48.42 1.95
C MET A 737 11.78 -49.21 2.12
N PRO A 738 11.88 -50.52 2.42
CA PRO A 738 10.71 -51.32 2.76
C PRO A 738 9.93 -50.71 3.94
N GLU A 739 8.62 -50.73 3.88
CA GLU A 739 7.74 -50.01 4.81
C GLU A 739 7.89 -50.52 6.27
N ASP A 740 8.17 -51.80 6.44
CA ASP A 740 8.51 -52.43 7.74
C ASP A 740 9.84 -51.92 8.36
N LYS A 741 10.73 -51.38 7.55
CA LYS A 741 12.01 -50.80 7.97
C LYS A 741 11.96 -49.30 8.24
N LEU A 742 10.89 -48.60 7.79
CA LEU A 742 10.73 -47.15 7.96
C LEU A 742 10.50 -46.71 9.42
N ARG A 743 10.21 -47.65 10.33
CA ARG A 743 9.99 -47.39 11.77
C ARG A 743 8.95 -46.26 12.02
N LEU A 744 7.89 -46.25 11.23
CA LEU A 744 6.77 -45.35 11.44
C LEU A 744 6.10 -45.64 12.80
N ARG A 745 5.65 -44.57 13.49
CA ARG A 745 4.86 -44.70 14.71
C ARG A 745 3.51 -45.34 14.43
N ALA A 746 2.88 -45.94 15.44
CA ALA A 746 1.56 -46.52 15.31
C ALA A 746 0.56 -45.54 14.73
N GLY A 747 -0.17 -45.94 13.68
CA GLY A 747 -1.14 -45.11 12.97
C GLY A 747 -0.57 -44.25 11.83
N GLN A 748 0.78 -44.15 11.69
CA GLN A 748 1.39 -43.44 10.58
C GLN A 748 1.59 -44.35 9.36
N LYS A 749 1.44 -43.79 8.17
CA LYS A 749 1.62 -44.47 6.88
C LYS A 749 2.69 -43.76 6.05
N LEU A 750 3.29 -44.45 5.11
CA LEU A 750 4.29 -43.87 4.19
C LEU A 750 3.73 -42.61 3.49
N ARG A 751 2.48 -42.65 3.03
CA ARG A 751 1.82 -41.50 2.39
C ARG A 751 1.86 -40.27 3.28
N ASN A 752 1.46 -40.41 4.54
CA ASN A 752 1.47 -39.30 5.50
C ASN A 752 2.89 -38.72 5.73
N ALA A 753 3.91 -39.61 5.82
CA ALA A 753 5.30 -39.16 5.95
C ALA A 753 5.77 -38.39 4.70
N VAL A 754 5.37 -38.81 3.49
CA VAL A 754 5.71 -38.09 2.24
C VAL A 754 4.94 -36.76 2.16
N ASP A 755 3.67 -36.72 2.49
CA ASP A 755 2.87 -35.49 2.52
C ASP A 755 3.47 -34.46 3.50
N LEU A 756 3.94 -34.90 4.67
CA LEU A 756 4.58 -34.06 5.66
C LEU A 756 6.02 -33.63 5.26
N LEU A 757 6.79 -34.50 4.62
CA LEU A 757 8.11 -34.11 4.07
C LEU A 757 7.99 -33.00 3.03
N LEU A 758 6.97 -33.09 2.18
CA LEU A 758 6.77 -32.20 1.04
C LEU A 758 5.88 -30.98 1.37
N ARG A 759 5.40 -30.82 2.61
CA ARG A 759 4.66 -29.64 3.07
C ARG A 759 5.51 -28.40 2.95
N ASP A 760 4.90 -27.24 2.84
CA ASP A 760 5.60 -25.95 2.82
C ASP A 760 6.02 -25.54 4.24
N TYR A 761 7.35 -25.43 4.44
CA TYR A 761 8.01 -24.96 5.66
C TYR A 761 8.91 -23.77 5.40
N LEU A 762 8.80 -23.18 4.18
CA LEU A 762 9.59 -22.01 3.84
C LEU A 762 8.77 -20.75 4.11
N SER A 763 9.34 -19.84 4.84
CA SER A 763 8.81 -18.52 5.13
C SER A 763 9.85 -17.44 4.83
N HIS A 764 9.58 -16.21 5.15
CA HIS A 764 10.52 -15.10 5.01
C HIS A 764 10.52 -14.25 6.28
N SER A 765 11.65 -13.61 6.55
CA SER A 765 11.79 -12.66 7.65
C SER A 765 12.47 -11.41 7.13
N PHE A 766 11.90 -10.25 7.45
CA PHE A 766 12.52 -8.97 7.14
C PHE A 766 13.49 -8.56 8.24
N SER A 767 14.62 -7.99 7.84
CA SER A 767 15.56 -7.30 8.71
C SER A 767 15.71 -5.84 8.28
N VAL A 768 15.88 -4.95 9.24
CA VAL A 768 16.06 -3.51 9.02
C VAL A 768 17.42 -3.12 9.59
N LYS A 769 18.23 -2.43 8.77
CA LYS A 769 19.54 -1.91 9.17
C LYS A 769 19.68 -0.44 8.83
N GLN A 770 20.31 0.34 9.69
CA GLN A 770 20.74 1.70 9.39
C GLN A 770 22.25 1.82 9.58
N THR A 771 22.98 2.33 8.57
CA THR A 771 24.46 2.41 8.58
C THR A 771 25.14 1.08 8.96
N GLY A 772 24.51 -0.07 8.57
CA GLY A 772 24.99 -1.42 8.85
C GLY A 772 24.63 -1.98 10.24
N GLU A 773 24.04 -1.20 11.14
CA GLU A 773 23.56 -1.65 12.45
C GLU A 773 22.14 -2.19 12.36
N ASP A 774 21.90 -3.38 12.95
CA ASP A 774 20.56 -3.98 13.01
C ASP A 774 19.65 -3.21 13.98
N ILE A 775 18.38 -2.98 13.56
CA ILE A 775 17.40 -2.22 14.34
C ILE A 775 17.22 -2.76 15.76
N PHE A 776 17.25 -4.08 15.95
CA PHE A 776 17.07 -4.71 17.28
C PHE A 776 18.22 -4.47 18.24
N ARG A 777 19.35 -3.88 17.78
CA ARG A 777 20.50 -3.51 18.63
C ARG A 777 20.50 -2.02 19.00
N MET A 778 19.61 -1.24 18.44
CA MET A 778 19.52 0.21 18.67
C MET A 778 18.70 0.56 19.91
N SER A 779 18.77 1.82 20.36
CA SER A 779 17.92 2.31 21.45
C SER A 779 16.44 2.35 21.03
N PRO A 780 15.48 2.17 21.95
CA PRO A 780 14.04 2.16 21.62
C PRO A 780 13.58 3.40 20.86
N GLY A 781 14.05 4.59 21.21
CA GLY A 781 13.71 5.82 20.51
C GLY A 781 14.24 5.84 19.06
N LYS A 782 15.47 5.35 18.83
CA LYS A 782 16.05 5.23 17.48
C LYS A 782 15.30 4.18 16.64
N GLN A 783 14.94 3.05 17.25
CA GLN A 783 14.11 2.02 16.62
C GLN A 783 12.77 2.59 16.16
N GLY A 784 12.07 3.30 17.05
CA GLY A 784 10.78 3.91 16.76
C GLY A 784 10.85 4.92 15.61
N LEU A 785 11.88 5.77 15.61
CA LEU A 785 12.09 6.75 14.54
C LEU A 785 12.30 6.07 13.19
N ILE A 786 13.20 5.07 13.12
CA ILE A 786 13.49 4.35 11.87
C ILE A 786 12.24 3.66 11.32
N LEU A 787 11.47 2.98 12.17
CA LEU A 787 10.24 2.33 11.72
C LEU A 787 9.19 3.33 11.25
N LEU A 788 9.02 4.43 11.95
CA LEU A 788 8.11 5.49 11.52
C LEU A 788 8.53 6.05 10.15
N GLU A 789 9.82 6.28 9.97
CA GLU A 789 10.40 6.73 8.70
C GLU A 789 10.16 5.71 7.58
N ILE A 790 10.37 4.42 7.86
CA ILE A 790 10.08 3.32 6.94
C ILE A 790 8.60 3.29 6.56
N PHE A 791 7.70 3.30 7.53
CA PHE A 791 6.26 3.21 7.27
C PHE A 791 5.74 4.41 6.47
N LEU A 792 6.22 5.60 6.79
CA LEU A 792 5.88 6.79 6.02
C LEU A 792 6.53 6.80 4.62
N HIS A 793 7.65 6.10 4.41
CA HIS A 793 8.32 6.02 3.11
C HIS A 793 7.81 4.91 2.21
N LEU A 794 7.68 3.68 2.73
CA LEU A 794 7.20 2.51 1.98
C LEU A 794 5.77 2.65 1.50
N SER A 795 4.97 3.37 2.26
CA SER A 795 3.64 3.76 1.84
C SER A 795 3.74 4.79 0.71
N ASN A 796 4.12 4.34 -0.49
CA ASN A 796 4.01 5.12 -1.74
C ASN A 796 2.54 5.37 -2.13
N SER A 797 1.60 4.82 -1.38
CA SER A 797 0.19 5.15 -1.51
C SER A 797 -0.05 6.54 -0.93
N ALA A 798 -0.78 7.36 -1.65
CA ALA A 798 -1.22 8.67 -1.17
C ALA A 798 -2.36 8.57 -0.13
N TYR A 799 -2.61 7.38 0.45
CA TYR A 799 -3.63 7.19 1.50
C TYR A 799 -3.33 8.05 2.73
N PRO A 800 -4.36 8.56 3.43
CA PRO A 800 -4.18 9.26 4.69
C PRO A 800 -3.44 8.44 5.74
N VAL A 801 -2.65 9.11 6.58
CA VAL A 801 -1.94 8.49 7.70
C VAL A 801 -2.48 9.04 9.00
N LEU A 802 -2.85 8.14 9.89
CA LEU A 802 -3.33 8.42 11.24
C LEU A 802 -2.27 7.97 12.26
N ILE A 803 -1.73 8.89 13.04
CA ILE A 803 -0.62 8.59 13.97
C ILE A 803 -1.00 9.07 15.38
N ASP A 804 -0.92 8.17 16.36
CA ASP A 804 -1.14 8.53 17.76
C ASP A 804 0.19 8.59 18.53
N GLN A 805 0.58 9.80 18.93
CA GLN A 805 1.74 10.13 19.75
C GLN A 805 3.06 9.54 19.21
N PRO A 806 3.51 9.97 18.02
CA PRO A 806 4.76 9.47 17.42
C PRO A 806 6.01 9.85 18.22
N GLU A 807 5.90 10.82 19.11
CA GLU A 807 6.98 11.32 19.98
C GLU A 807 7.30 10.41 21.16
N ASP A 808 6.49 9.40 21.45
CA ASP A 808 6.71 8.53 22.61
C ASP A 808 8.12 7.89 22.55
N ASN A 809 8.86 8.03 23.65
CA ASN A 809 10.23 7.51 23.79
C ASN A 809 11.30 8.11 22.85
N ILE A 810 10.99 9.19 22.12
CA ILE A 810 11.96 9.90 21.28
C ILE A 810 12.36 11.22 21.97
N ASP A 811 13.64 11.55 22.01
CA ASP A 811 14.11 12.81 22.55
C ASP A 811 13.78 14.02 21.66
N ASN A 812 13.57 15.18 22.27
CA ASN A 812 13.16 16.40 21.58
C ASN A 812 14.12 16.84 20.46
N ARG A 813 15.43 16.59 20.59
CA ARG A 813 16.41 16.94 19.56
C ARG A 813 16.19 16.07 18.31
N THR A 814 16.00 14.78 18.53
CA THR A 814 15.73 13.81 17.45
C THR A 814 14.38 14.09 16.80
N ILE A 815 13.35 14.43 17.56
CA ILE A 815 12.05 14.86 17.03
C ILE A 815 12.25 16.04 16.08
N TYR A 816 12.92 17.10 16.54
CA TYR A 816 13.10 18.31 15.72
C TYR A 816 14.00 18.11 14.50
N SER A 817 15.12 17.38 14.64
CA SER A 817 16.11 17.23 13.57
C SER A 817 15.70 16.22 12.50
N HIS A 818 14.88 15.19 12.83
CA HIS A 818 14.52 14.10 11.94
C HIS A 818 13.01 14.02 11.68
N LEU A 819 12.21 13.78 12.72
CA LEU A 819 10.77 13.53 12.57
C LEU A 819 10.03 14.72 11.96
N VAL A 820 10.32 15.94 12.42
CA VAL A 820 9.74 17.18 11.89
C VAL A 820 10.02 17.33 10.39
N ARG A 821 11.28 17.15 9.96
CA ARG A 821 11.65 17.24 8.54
C ARG A 821 10.92 16.21 7.70
N TYR A 822 10.75 15.04 8.27
CA TYR A 822 10.10 13.94 7.58
C TYR A 822 8.61 14.21 7.37
N ILE A 823 7.91 14.65 8.42
CA ILE A 823 6.50 15.05 8.34
C ILE A 823 6.31 16.19 7.34
N ARG A 824 7.18 17.23 7.38
CA ARG A 824 7.13 18.35 6.42
C ARG A 824 7.22 17.90 4.95
N ARG A 825 8.06 16.91 4.65
CA ARG A 825 8.17 16.38 3.29
C ARG A 825 6.92 15.59 2.88
N ARG A 826 6.36 14.81 3.79
CA ARG A 826 5.26 13.89 3.47
C ARG A 826 3.88 14.53 3.48
N LYS A 827 3.65 15.57 4.28
CA LYS A 827 2.38 16.30 4.28
C LYS A 827 2.03 16.95 2.94
N VAL A 828 3.02 17.18 2.08
CA VAL A 828 2.79 17.71 0.72
C VAL A 828 2.13 16.67 -0.18
N ASP A 829 2.53 15.39 -0.05
CA ASP A 829 2.08 14.31 -0.93
C ASP A 829 0.79 13.62 -0.41
N ARG A 830 0.56 13.66 0.92
CA ARG A 830 -0.54 12.92 1.56
C ARG A 830 -1.08 13.64 2.79
N GLN A 831 -2.33 13.35 3.14
CA GLN A 831 -2.93 13.85 4.38
C GLN A 831 -2.35 13.10 5.58
N ILE A 832 -1.94 13.85 6.60
CA ILE A 832 -1.44 13.31 7.88
C ILE A 832 -2.32 13.86 9.00
N ILE A 833 -2.92 12.98 9.80
CA ILE A 833 -3.71 13.33 10.98
C ILE A 833 -2.99 12.73 12.19
N MET A 834 -2.52 13.58 13.09
CA MET A 834 -1.63 13.18 14.17
C MET A 834 -2.11 13.68 15.52
N VAL A 835 -2.17 12.80 16.51
CA VAL A 835 -2.31 13.19 17.94
C VAL A 835 -0.93 13.44 18.51
N THR A 836 -0.74 14.56 19.19
CA THR A 836 0.55 14.88 19.81
C THR A 836 0.41 15.76 21.05
N HIS A 837 1.39 15.65 21.93
CA HIS A 837 1.62 16.55 23.08
C HIS A 837 2.90 17.38 22.91
N ASN A 838 3.63 17.21 21.81
CA ASN A 838 4.91 17.85 21.59
C ASN A 838 4.79 19.11 20.73
N PRO A 839 5.15 20.30 21.26
CA PRO A 839 5.07 21.54 20.49
C PRO A 839 5.95 21.55 19.23
N ASN A 840 7.06 20.80 19.23
CA ASN A 840 7.91 20.69 18.03
C ASN A 840 7.19 20.01 16.87
N LEU A 841 6.24 19.13 17.11
CA LEU A 841 5.46 18.48 16.05
C LEU A 841 4.33 19.36 15.54
N VAL A 842 3.81 20.26 16.35
CA VAL A 842 2.78 21.22 15.94
C VAL A 842 3.41 22.41 15.21
N LEU A 843 4.34 23.10 15.89
CA LEU A 843 4.96 24.33 15.38
C LEU A 843 6.11 24.02 14.43
N GLY A 844 7.01 23.08 14.81
CA GLY A 844 8.18 22.75 14.00
C GLY A 844 7.81 22.06 12.69
N ALA A 845 6.76 21.19 12.65
CA ALA A 845 6.26 20.59 11.43
C ALA A 845 5.31 21.52 10.63
N ASP A 846 5.07 22.74 11.14
CA ASP A 846 4.20 23.73 10.49
C ASP A 846 2.81 23.12 10.21
N ALA A 847 2.08 22.74 11.27
CA ALA A 847 0.75 22.14 11.12
C ALA A 847 -0.23 23.15 10.51
N GLU A 848 -0.89 22.78 9.43
CA GLU A 848 -1.87 23.62 8.77
C GLU A 848 -3.14 23.74 9.59
N GLN A 849 -3.48 22.68 10.34
CA GLN A 849 -4.65 22.68 11.21
C GLN A 849 -4.31 22.09 12.56
N VAL A 850 -4.82 22.72 13.59
CA VAL A 850 -4.78 22.20 14.96
C VAL A 850 -6.22 21.98 15.43
N ILE A 851 -6.52 20.76 15.90
CA ILE A 851 -7.77 20.41 16.54
C ILE A 851 -7.50 20.33 18.05
N VAL A 852 -8.17 21.15 18.82
CA VAL A 852 -8.09 21.16 20.27
C VAL A 852 -9.24 20.35 20.85
N ALA A 853 -8.92 19.25 21.54
CA ALA A 853 -9.89 18.38 22.19
C ALA A 853 -10.06 18.75 23.67
N ASN A 854 -11.28 18.82 24.13
CA ASN A 854 -11.61 19.03 25.54
C ASN A 854 -12.63 18.01 26.04
N GLN A 855 -12.46 17.61 27.31
CA GLN A 855 -13.44 16.79 28.00
C GLN A 855 -13.96 17.58 29.20
N ASP A 856 -15.28 17.76 29.28
CA ASP A 856 -15.90 18.26 30.47
C ASP A 856 -16.04 17.14 31.53
N GLY A 857 -15.47 17.35 32.70
CA GLY A 857 -15.50 16.36 33.78
C GLY A 857 -16.84 16.38 34.53
N GLU A 858 -17.36 15.22 34.93
CA GLU A 858 -18.50 15.11 35.80
C GLU A 858 -18.31 15.98 37.07
N GLY A 859 -19.05 17.08 37.21
CA GLY A 859 -19.13 17.91 38.39
C GLY A 859 -18.27 19.18 38.43
N LYS A 860 -17.62 19.57 37.34
CA LYS A 860 -17.05 20.93 37.17
C LYS A 860 -17.92 21.69 36.20
N GLY A 861 -18.73 22.62 36.65
CA GLY A 861 -19.68 23.43 35.88
C GLY A 861 -19.03 24.34 34.82
N GLU A 862 -18.26 23.78 33.91
CA GLU A 862 -17.94 24.40 32.66
C GLU A 862 -19.16 24.17 31.78
N ASN A 863 -19.76 25.21 31.24
CA ASN A 863 -20.99 25.18 30.43
C ASN A 863 -20.73 24.55 29.07
N ALA A 864 -20.20 23.31 28.98
CA ALA A 864 -20.04 22.56 27.76
C ALA A 864 -21.36 21.86 27.41
N GLU A 865 -21.80 21.98 26.20
CA GLU A 865 -23.02 21.31 25.71
C GLU A 865 -22.83 19.80 25.62
N TYR A 866 -21.59 19.37 25.35
CA TYR A 866 -21.19 17.98 25.19
C TYR A 866 -20.02 17.62 26.13
N ARG A 867 -19.91 16.32 26.46
CA ARG A 867 -18.77 15.82 27.25
C ARG A 867 -17.46 15.90 26.47
N PHE A 868 -17.48 15.63 25.17
CA PHE A 868 -16.31 15.73 24.28
C PHE A 868 -16.61 16.76 23.21
N GLU A 869 -15.83 17.81 23.22
CA GLU A 869 -15.89 18.91 22.27
C GLU A 869 -14.55 19.11 21.57
N TYR A 870 -14.61 19.57 20.34
CA TYR A 870 -13.44 19.83 19.50
C TYR A 870 -13.59 21.21 18.84
N VAL A 871 -12.51 21.99 18.85
CA VAL A 871 -12.42 23.22 18.07
C VAL A 871 -11.21 23.11 17.15
N SER A 872 -11.32 23.56 15.92
CA SER A 872 -10.27 23.45 14.91
C SER A 872 -9.96 24.78 14.23
N GLY A 873 -8.73 24.98 13.78
CA GLY A 873 -8.29 26.15 13.03
C GLY A 873 -6.77 26.16 12.81
N GLY A 874 -6.26 27.22 12.18
CA GLY A 874 -4.83 27.46 12.00
C GLY A 874 -4.17 28.04 13.27
N ILE A 875 -2.85 27.94 13.36
CA ILE A 875 -2.05 28.53 14.47
C ILE A 875 -2.13 30.06 14.48
N GLU A 876 -2.46 30.68 13.37
CA GLU A 876 -2.70 32.11 13.21
C GLU A 876 -4.02 32.59 13.87
N CYS A 877 -4.94 31.69 14.18
CA CYS A 877 -6.17 32.02 14.86
C CYS A 877 -5.87 32.40 16.31
N SER A 878 -5.98 33.68 16.66
CA SER A 878 -5.64 34.25 17.96
C SER A 878 -6.70 35.25 18.43
N PHE A 879 -7.38 34.91 19.53
CA PHE A 879 -8.34 35.79 20.21
C PHE A 879 -8.55 35.36 21.66
N THR A 880 -9.10 36.26 22.46
CA THR A 880 -9.62 35.97 23.79
C THR A 880 -11.03 36.50 23.90
N ASN A 881 -11.97 35.63 24.31
CA ASN A 881 -13.38 35.96 24.50
C ASN A 881 -13.82 35.60 25.95
N SER A 882 -13.86 36.57 26.80
CA SER A 882 -14.26 36.40 28.21
C SER A 882 -15.77 36.10 28.40
N GLN A 883 -16.59 36.23 27.36
CA GLN A 883 -18.04 35.98 27.38
C GLN A 883 -18.42 34.62 26.76
N ALA A 884 -17.43 33.79 26.36
CA ALA A 884 -17.70 32.49 25.74
C ALA A 884 -18.35 31.53 26.75
N GLY A 885 -19.21 30.66 26.23
CA GLY A 885 -19.95 29.68 27.02
C GLY A 885 -19.10 28.46 27.44
N SER A 886 -17.95 28.22 26.77
CA SER A 886 -17.05 27.11 27.09
C SER A 886 -15.58 27.54 27.04
N LEU A 887 -14.71 26.77 27.69
CA LEU A 887 -13.27 26.99 27.68
C LEU A 887 -12.70 26.98 26.27
N LEU A 888 -13.15 26.06 25.41
CA LEU A 888 -12.71 25.98 24.02
C LEU A 888 -13.06 27.22 23.20
N GLN A 889 -14.24 27.80 23.42
CA GLN A 889 -14.70 28.98 22.69
C GLN A 889 -14.13 30.29 23.25
N SER A 890 -13.47 30.25 24.42
CA SER A 890 -12.94 31.45 25.08
C SER A 890 -11.62 31.94 24.49
N LYS A 891 -10.93 31.14 23.68
CA LYS A 891 -9.58 31.41 23.17
C LYS A 891 -9.43 30.94 21.73
N GLY A 892 -8.51 31.57 21.00
CA GLY A 892 -8.06 31.11 19.70
C GLY A 892 -7.15 29.88 19.77
N ILE A 893 -6.84 29.32 18.62
CA ILE A 893 -5.98 28.13 18.54
C ILE A 893 -4.57 28.40 19.08
N ARG A 894 -3.99 29.58 18.82
CA ARG A 894 -2.67 29.97 19.34
C ARG A 894 -2.62 29.92 20.85
N GLU A 895 -3.61 30.48 21.52
CA GLU A 895 -3.71 30.52 22.99
C GLU A 895 -3.89 29.11 23.56
N HIS A 896 -4.67 28.25 22.87
CA HIS A 896 -4.82 26.86 23.24
C HIS A 896 -3.50 26.07 23.11
N VAL A 897 -2.79 26.23 21.99
CA VAL A 897 -1.48 25.61 21.76
C VAL A 897 -0.49 26.02 22.87
N CYS A 898 -0.41 27.32 23.17
CA CYS A 898 0.45 27.81 24.25
C CYS A 898 0.05 27.22 25.61
N HIS A 899 -1.24 27.19 25.92
CA HIS A 899 -1.74 26.67 27.17
C HIS A 899 -1.54 25.16 27.35
N VAL A 900 -1.86 24.37 26.29
CA VAL A 900 -1.84 22.90 26.35
C VAL A 900 -0.43 22.32 26.27
N LEU A 901 0.39 22.87 25.36
CA LEU A 901 1.70 22.28 25.03
C LEU A 901 2.84 22.93 25.82
N GLU A 902 2.74 24.22 26.13
CA GLU A 902 3.81 24.98 26.79
C GLU A 902 3.53 25.27 28.28
N GLY A 903 2.34 24.94 28.76
CA GLY A 903 1.92 25.20 30.14
C GLY A 903 1.47 26.64 30.42
N GLY A 904 1.12 27.37 29.34
CA GLY A 904 0.66 28.76 29.35
C GLY A 904 1.77 29.78 29.09
N GLU A 905 1.34 31.01 28.84
CA GLU A 905 2.24 32.13 28.46
C GLU A 905 3.26 32.44 29.53
N ASP A 906 2.86 32.43 30.83
CA ASP A 906 3.77 32.68 31.94
C ASP A 906 4.88 31.64 32.04
N ALA A 907 4.55 30.35 31.82
CA ALA A 907 5.53 29.29 31.85
C ALA A 907 6.50 29.40 30.66
N PHE A 908 6.00 29.78 29.49
CA PHE A 908 6.81 30.00 28.28
C PHE A 908 7.77 31.17 28.47
N ARG A 909 7.29 32.37 28.89
CA ARG A 909 8.12 33.54 29.16
C ARG A 909 9.20 33.26 30.24
N LYS A 910 8.85 32.57 31.30
CA LYS A 910 9.81 32.21 32.35
C LYS A 910 10.93 31.29 31.84
N ARG A 911 10.65 30.43 30.80
CA ARG A 911 11.68 29.64 30.14
C ARG A 911 12.59 30.53 29.28
N GLU A 912 12.01 31.39 28.43
CA GLU A 912 12.79 32.35 27.62
C GLU A 912 13.73 33.21 28.46
N GLU A 913 13.24 33.79 29.55
CA GLU A 913 14.04 34.56 30.49
C GLU A 913 15.18 33.72 31.07
N LYS A 914 14.91 32.49 31.52
CA LYS A 914 15.94 31.61 32.12
C LYS A 914 16.99 31.15 31.09
N TYR A 915 16.63 31.01 29.85
CA TYR A 915 17.57 30.65 28.77
C TYR A 915 18.29 31.88 28.20
N CYS A 916 17.95 33.09 28.61
CA CYS A 916 18.50 34.37 28.10
C CYS A 916 18.37 34.49 26.58
N LEU A 917 17.22 34.08 26.04
CA LEU A 917 16.96 34.14 24.59
C LEU A 917 16.35 35.48 24.16
N THR A 918 15.98 36.35 25.07
CA THR A 918 15.42 37.69 24.86
C THR A 918 16.47 38.78 25.08
#